data_63528c6957bfdf1c706cdfdb4e28e00e
#
_entry.id   63528c6957bfdf1c706cdfdb4e28e00e
#
_cell.length_a   1.000
_cell.length_b   1.000
_cell.length_c   1.000
_cell.angle_alpha   90.00
_cell.angle_beta   90.00
_cell.angle_gamma   90.00
#
_symmetry.space_group_name_H-M   'P 1'
#
loop_
_entity.id
_entity.type
_entity.pdbx_description
1 polymer ?
#
loop_
_entity_poly.entity_id
_entity_poly.type
_entity_poly.pdbx_seq_one_letter_code
_entity_poly.pdbx_strand_id
1 'polypeptide(L)'
;MKTVFAAIAFLGLLLPAASAPMLAAEVAKPPTAAAVPTAPVTLPKDIVWETDNEEPPIGSEKAIRGGTLNFAIGAYPLTFRIMGPNNNDYFASWNQAFTAAFGLVGRHPVTDKFIPIMATHWSVQKDQKTIYFKLDPVAKFSDGKPITADDYVFTWKMMKSKFIVDPFYNSYAERYYQSVDKIDDLTLRIVGTRPSWRPLVDYAGLWPTPAHATVLDETWVTRTTNQPQIAVGPYVVSSVERGQSITFKRTPNWWGDKKRYFRGMYNFDQIHLRVIPPERELDYVRLGELDMMQEGTARIWNESYTFPAVTNGWLRRARVFVDWPSGVSGLHMNLEAPIFQNKEFRVALQYLLNFERLNRNLMYNEYFRLKSFFEGTEYANPNLQAYEFGSEKAREHLERAGYHRPDSIRNQSALAKLRNVAYGLLFTRSDTDDILVNDKGEKASFTLMYSAKGLEPHLTVVQQDFRRAGIDMRLQLLEPGTMFERALERKFEMVNLGMTSGLYPEPRQYLGTEFKKAKNNNDFWDFGTPEVDALIKTYEESLDPDARRNAMWRIDQIVHDEAFYIPFWTSPYMRLVYWDYVQFPEFYLPRRTQQLTDWMVYWIDPAKKAALEEAKRTNNAYPIDSDLDKDYYGIRKRFQ
;
A
#
# COMPACT_ATOMS: atom_id res chain seq x y z
N MET A 1 7.63 -24.05 -15.34
CA MET A 1 6.51 -23.10 -15.39
C MET A 1 6.18 -22.76 -13.96
N LYS A 2 6.73 -21.70 -13.44
CA LYS A 2 6.73 -21.40 -12.00
C LYS A 2 6.27 -19.97 -11.77
N THR A 3 5.46 -19.86 -10.87
CA THR A 3 4.57 -18.91 -10.28
C THR A 3 5.26 -17.64 -9.81
N VAL A 4 4.85 -16.49 -10.33
CA VAL A 4 5.24 -15.17 -9.84
C VAL A 4 4.37 -14.84 -8.64
N PHE A 5 4.96 -14.73 -7.46
CA PHE A 5 4.39 -14.02 -6.33
C PHE A 5 4.90 -12.58 -6.38
N ALA A 6 4.09 -11.69 -6.87
CA ALA A 6 4.22 -10.32 -6.45
C ALA A 6 3.64 -10.25 -5.04
N ALA A 7 4.49 -10.25 -4.03
CA ALA A 7 4.13 -9.60 -2.78
C ALA A 7 3.99 -8.12 -3.15
N ILE A 8 2.76 -7.69 -3.39
CA ILE A 8 2.44 -6.29 -3.63
C ILE A 8 2.60 -5.59 -2.28
N ALA A 9 3.83 -5.16 -1.99
CA ALA A 9 4.06 -4.13 -1.00
C ALA A 9 3.58 -2.82 -1.65
N PHE A 10 2.35 -2.44 -1.36
CA PHE A 10 1.81 -1.17 -1.82
C PHE A 10 2.24 -0.05 -0.88
N LEU A 11 2.91 0.94 -1.46
CA LEU A 11 3.08 2.26 -0.87
C LEU A 11 1.73 2.83 -0.48
N GLY A 12 1.67 3.49 0.65
CA GLY A 12 0.59 4.41 1.03
C GLY A 12 0.59 5.69 0.19
N LEU A 13 0.64 5.53 -1.12
CA LEU A 13 0.38 6.54 -2.13
C LEU A 13 -0.65 5.95 -3.07
N LEU A 14 -1.72 6.66 -3.26
CA LEU A 14 -2.82 6.41 -4.18
C LEU A 14 -2.30 5.83 -5.51
N LEU A 15 -2.79 4.67 -5.92
CA LEU A 15 -2.51 4.06 -7.21
C LEU A 15 -2.86 5.04 -8.34
N PRO A 16 -1.96 5.36 -9.25
CA PRO A 16 -2.34 6.02 -10.48
C PRO A 16 -3.14 5.02 -11.34
N ALA A 17 -4.30 5.46 -11.80
CA ALA A 17 -5.03 4.76 -12.83
C ALA A 17 -4.16 4.63 -14.09
N ALA A 18 -4.02 3.43 -14.62
CA ALA A 18 -3.43 3.22 -15.93
C ALA A 18 -4.21 4.04 -16.96
N SER A 19 -3.52 4.91 -17.67
CA SER A 19 -4.10 5.76 -18.70
C SER A 19 -4.50 4.91 -19.91
N ALA A 20 -5.78 4.58 -20.02
CA ALA A 20 -6.40 4.25 -21.31
C ALA A 20 -6.65 5.55 -22.07
N PRO A 21 -6.57 5.59 -23.44
CA PRO A 21 -6.86 6.80 -24.19
C PRO A 21 -8.34 7.16 -24.04
N MET A 22 -8.59 8.29 -23.38
CA MET A 22 -9.92 8.87 -23.30
C MET A 22 -10.38 9.35 -24.69
N LEU A 23 -11.46 8.80 -25.17
CA LEU A 23 -12.33 9.49 -26.14
C LEU A 23 -12.92 10.71 -25.44
N ALA A 24 -12.59 11.89 -25.96
CA ALA A 24 -12.99 13.18 -25.43
C ALA A 24 -14.53 13.30 -25.39
N ALA A 25 -15.09 13.27 -24.19
CA ALA A 25 -16.38 13.90 -23.95
C ALA A 25 -16.14 15.41 -23.76
N GLU A 26 -16.84 16.20 -24.54
CA GLU A 26 -16.76 17.66 -24.54
C GLU A 26 -17.23 18.20 -23.19
N VAL A 27 -16.28 18.55 -22.32
CA VAL A 27 -16.56 19.21 -21.05
C VAL A 27 -16.65 20.70 -21.33
N ALA A 28 -17.81 21.29 -21.01
CA ALA A 28 -18.06 22.72 -21.11
C ALA A 28 -16.94 23.52 -20.42
N LYS A 29 -16.33 24.47 -21.12
CA LYS A 29 -15.31 25.38 -20.59
C LYS A 29 -15.85 26.13 -19.38
N PRO A 30 -15.17 26.09 -18.23
CA PRO A 30 -15.45 27.05 -17.17
C PRO A 30 -15.01 28.46 -17.62
N PRO A 31 -15.69 29.52 -17.15
CA PRO A 31 -15.36 30.87 -17.53
C PRO A 31 -13.94 31.23 -17.08
N THR A 32 -13.16 31.78 -17.98
CA THR A 32 -11.83 32.34 -17.73
C THR A 32 -11.95 33.48 -16.70
N ALA A 33 -11.64 33.19 -15.46
CA ALA A 33 -11.44 34.23 -14.45
C ALA A 33 -10.15 35.01 -14.80
N ALA A 34 -10.30 36.30 -15.09
CA ALA A 34 -9.18 37.20 -15.27
C ALA A 34 -8.28 37.18 -14.00
N ALA A 35 -6.98 37.02 -14.19
CA ALA A 35 -6.01 37.07 -13.12
C ALA A 35 -6.03 38.48 -12.51
N VAL A 36 -6.65 38.58 -11.33
CA VAL A 36 -6.52 39.78 -10.49
C VAL A 36 -5.05 39.84 -10.01
N PRO A 37 -4.33 40.95 -10.13
CA PRO A 37 -3.02 41.09 -9.54
C PRO A 37 -3.15 40.96 -8.02
N THR A 38 -2.71 39.87 -7.47
CA THR A 38 -2.69 39.65 -6.02
C THR A 38 -1.59 40.55 -5.43
N ALA A 39 -1.95 41.38 -4.42
CA ALA A 39 -1.00 42.09 -3.61
C ALA A 39 0.09 41.17 -3.07
N PRO A 40 1.34 41.63 -2.85
CA PRO A 40 2.40 40.80 -2.31
C PRO A 40 1.93 40.13 -1.02
N VAL A 41 2.05 38.83 -0.95
CA VAL A 41 1.69 38.06 0.24
C VAL A 41 2.72 38.35 1.32
N THR A 42 2.28 38.82 2.48
CA THR A 42 3.16 39.13 3.60
C THR A 42 2.88 38.21 4.79
N LEU A 43 3.87 38.06 5.67
CA LEU A 43 3.71 37.34 6.92
C LEU A 43 2.76 38.10 7.87
N PRO A 44 1.86 37.40 8.59
CA PRO A 44 1.13 37.99 9.70
C PRO A 44 2.09 38.55 10.77
N LYS A 45 1.73 39.68 11.40
CA LYS A 45 2.57 40.28 12.42
C LYS A 45 2.67 39.45 13.72
N ASP A 46 1.67 38.66 13.97
CA ASP A 46 1.46 37.84 15.19
C ASP A 46 1.67 36.32 14.90
N ILE A 47 2.47 35.98 13.88
CA ILE A 47 2.71 34.61 13.54
C ILE A 47 3.45 33.85 14.65
N VAL A 48 2.88 32.70 15.07
CA VAL A 48 3.51 31.79 16.03
C VAL A 48 4.12 30.63 15.28
N TRP A 49 5.42 30.42 15.46
CA TRP A 49 6.15 29.35 14.84
C TRP A 49 6.27 28.14 15.75
N GLU A 50 6.00 26.97 15.18
CA GLU A 50 6.14 25.65 15.82
C GLU A 50 7.32 24.90 15.22
N THR A 51 7.93 24.04 16.01
CA THR A 51 8.93 23.04 15.61
C THR A 51 8.94 21.92 16.64
N ASP A 52 9.47 20.77 16.27
CA ASP A 52 9.72 19.68 17.22
C ASP A 52 11.09 19.06 16.97
N ASN A 53 12.02 19.30 17.88
CA ASN A 53 13.38 18.71 17.85
C ASN A 53 13.65 17.85 19.11
N GLU A 54 12.60 17.53 19.88
CA GLU A 54 12.71 16.79 21.14
C GLU A 54 12.55 15.26 20.97
N GLU A 55 11.95 14.84 19.86
CA GLU A 55 11.71 13.42 19.59
C GLU A 55 13.05 12.62 19.51
N PRO A 56 13.04 11.33 19.85
CA PRO A 56 14.25 10.50 19.79
C PRO A 56 14.84 10.41 18.38
N PRO A 57 16.13 10.11 18.20
CA PRO A 57 16.70 9.80 16.89
C PRO A 57 15.99 8.60 16.24
N ILE A 58 15.82 8.63 14.92
CA ILE A 58 15.21 7.53 14.16
C ILE A 58 16.25 6.44 13.88
N GLY A 59 17.46 6.83 13.47
CA GLY A 59 18.57 5.91 13.22
C GLY A 59 19.39 5.61 14.46
N SER A 60 20.32 4.67 14.37
CA SER A 60 21.21 4.27 15.46
C SER A 60 22.53 5.03 15.42
N GLU A 61 23.04 5.41 16.59
CA GLU A 61 24.41 5.94 16.72
C GLU A 61 25.48 4.87 16.45
N LYS A 62 25.13 3.58 16.54
CA LYS A 62 25.99 2.44 16.19
C LYS A 62 26.12 2.21 14.70
N ALA A 63 25.29 2.89 13.87
CA ALA A 63 25.28 2.70 12.45
C ALA A 63 26.62 3.08 11.80
N ILE A 64 27.16 2.18 10.99
CA ILE A 64 28.40 2.37 10.25
C ILE A 64 28.04 2.83 8.84
N ARG A 65 28.63 3.94 8.41
CA ARG A 65 28.48 4.42 7.04
C ARG A 65 29.49 3.72 6.13
N GLY A 66 29.03 3.26 4.98
CA GLY A 66 29.86 2.65 3.95
C GLY A 66 29.27 1.40 3.33
N GLY A 67 30.00 0.88 2.35
CA GLY A 67 29.66 -0.35 1.66
C GLY A 67 28.56 -0.22 0.60
N THR A 68 28.29 -1.35 -0.05
CA THR A 68 27.27 -1.46 -1.08
C THR A 68 26.17 -2.40 -0.61
N LEU A 69 24.93 -1.93 -0.65
CA LEU A 69 23.74 -2.78 -0.46
C LEU A 69 23.33 -3.37 -1.82
N ASN A 70 23.37 -4.70 -1.94
CA ASN A 70 22.82 -5.42 -3.08
C ASN A 70 21.39 -5.86 -2.79
N PHE A 71 20.45 -5.35 -3.57
CA PHE A 71 19.03 -5.62 -3.38
C PHE A 71 18.36 -5.94 -4.71
N ALA A 72 17.19 -6.59 -4.68
CA ALA A 72 16.43 -6.92 -5.87
C ALA A 72 15.31 -5.92 -6.15
N ILE A 73 15.02 -5.70 -7.42
CA ILE A 73 13.75 -5.14 -7.88
C ILE A 73 13.10 -6.14 -8.85
N GLY A 74 11.79 -6.33 -8.75
CA GLY A 74 11.06 -7.37 -9.48
C GLY A 74 11.04 -7.19 -11.00
N ALA A 75 11.18 -5.96 -11.49
CA ALA A 75 11.25 -5.63 -12.91
C ALA A 75 12.05 -4.34 -13.14
N TYR A 76 12.54 -4.18 -14.37
CA TYR A 76 13.19 -2.93 -14.78
C TYR A 76 12.14 -1.82 -14.90
N PRO A 77 12.42 -0.58 -14.38
CA PRO A 77 11.44 0.49 -14.38
C PRO A 77 11.07 0.96 -15.79
N LEU A 78 9.80 1.28 -15.95
CA LEU A 78 9.29 1.89 -17.17
C LEU A 78 9.68 3.36 -17.30
N THR A 79 9.97 4.01 -16.17
CA THR A 79 10.42 5.41 -16.11
C THR A 79 11.21 5.69 -14.84
N PHE A 80 12.07 6.73 -14.89
CA PHE A 80 12.73 7.32 -13.71
C PHE A 80 12.01 8.55 -13.17
N ARG A 81 10.81 8.88 -13.68
CA ARG A 81 10.03 10.02 -13.18
C ARG A 81 9.31 9.63 -11.88
N ILE A 82 9.00 10.66 -11.09
CA ILE A 82 8.15 10.58 -9.90
C ILE A 82 6.70 11.01 -10.17
N MET A 83 6.45 11.61 -11.33
CA MET A 83 5.12 11.99 -11.85
C MET A 83 4.98 11.57 -13.30
N GLY A 84 3.74 11.49 -13.78
CA GLY A 84 3.42 11.17 -15.16
C GLY A 84 3.24 9.68 -15.41
N PRO A 85 3.05 9.26 -16.67
CA PRO A 85 2.74 7.88 -17.00
C PRO A 85 3.83 6.90 -16.55
N ASN A 86 3.43 5.69 -16.16
CA ASN A 86 4.32 4.56 -15.86
C ASN A 86 5.24 4.73 -14.63
N ASN A 87 4.96 5.66 -13.72
CA ASN A 87 5.76 5.90 -12.52
C ASN A 87 5.42 4.99 -11.32
N ASN A 88 4.56 4.02 -11.50
CA ASN A 88 4.11 3.11 -10.45
C ASN A 88 4.57 1.67 -10.74
N ASP A 89 5.81 1.37 -10.36
CA ASP A 89 6.44 0.07 -10.52
C ASP A 89 7.34 -0.27 -9.30
N TYR A 90 8.07 -1.38 -9.37
CA TYR A 90 8.99 -1.83 -8.31
C TYR A 90 10.09 -0.82 -7.96
N PHE A 91 10.42 0.08 -8.86
CA PHE A 91 11.44 1.11 -8.66
C PHE A 91 10.88 2.36 -7.98
N ALA A 92 9.56 2.58 -8.05
CA ALA A 92 8.94 3.82 -7.58
C ALA A 92 9.24 4.11 -6.11
N SER A 93 9.23 3.11 -5.26
CA SER A 93 9.55 3.26 -3.83
C SER A 93 10.99 3.74 -3.59
N TRP A 94 11.96 3.19 -4.32
CA TRP A 94 13.35 3.61 -4.24
C TRP A 94 13.54 5.03 -4.76
N ASN A 95 12.92 5.33 -5.89
CA ASN A 95 12.99 6.65 -6.50
C ASN A 95 12.37 7.73 -5.61
N GLN A 96 11.19 7.45 -5.04
CA GLN A 96 10.53 8.37 -4.12
C GLN A 96 11.33 8.58 -2.84
N ALA A 97 11.85 7.52 -2.21
CA ALA A 97 12.65 7.62 -1.00
C ALA A 97 13.89 8.53 -1.15
N PHE A 98 14.42 8.67 -2.36
CA PHE A 98 15.63 9.46 -2.61
C PHE A 98 15.41 10.77 -3.33
N THR A 99 14.29 10.91 -4.04
CA THR A 99 14.04 12.08 -4.90
C THR A 99 12.90 12.94 -4.36
N ALA A 100 11.78 12.37 -3.92
CA ALA A 100 10.54 13.09 -3.61
C ALA A 100 10.00 12.89 -2.18
N ALA A 101 10.57 11.96 -1.38
CA ALA A 101 10.05 11.65 -0.04
C ALA A 101 10.25 12.76 1.02
N PHE A 102 10.87 13.88 0.62
CA PHE A 102 11.22 14.97 1.52
C PHE A 102 10.20 16.10 1.43
N GLY A 103 9.02 15.87 2.03
CA GLY A 103 8.02 16.93 2.26
C GLY A 103 8.51 18.00 3.23
N LEU A 104 7.71 19.04 3.41
CA LEU A 104 8.02 20.16 4.31
C LEU A 104 8.21 19.69 5.74
N VAL A 105 7.29 18.88 6.25
CA VAL A 105 7.40 18.22 7.56
C VAL A 105 7.16 16.71 7.40
N GLY A 106 7.69 15.93 8.30
CA GLY A 106 7.46 14.49 8.38
C GLY A 106 6.73 14.09 9.66
N ARG A 107 6.32 12.83 9.72
CA ARG A 107 5.88 12.22 10.98
C ARG A 107 6.98 11.33 11.52
N HIS A 108 7.28 11.48 12.80
CA HIS A 108 8.24 10.60 13.46
C HIS A 108 7.69 9.16 13.48
N PRO A 109 8.42 8.16 12.95
CA PRO A 109 7.87 6.82 12.70
C PRO A 109 7.64 5.98 13.97
N VAL A 110 7.97 6.50 15.14
CA VAL A 110 7.74 5.83 16.43
C VAL A 110 6.70 6.57 17.26
N THR A 111 6.79 7.90 17.33
CA THR A 111 5.96 8.71 18.24
C THR A 111 4.74 9.34 17.57
N ASP A 112 4.67 9.29 16.24
CA ASP A 112 3.64 9.91 15.41
C ASP A 112 3.58 11.45 15.45
N LYS A 113 4.50 12.13 16.14
CA LYS A 113 4.57 13.59 16.15
C LYS A 113 5.16 14.15 14.86
N PHE A 114 4.80 15.39 14.55
CA PHE A 114 5.37 16.09 13.40
C PHE A 114 6.79 16.57 13.71
N ILE A 115 7.70 16.34 12.79
CA ILE A 115 9.11 16.69 12.89
C ILE A 115 9.56 17.51 11.67
N PRO A 116 10.54 18.41 11.85
CA PRO A 116 11.11 19.19 10.75
C PRO A 116 11.87 18.29 9.75
N ILE A 117 11.54 18.43 8.47
CA ILE A 117 12.25 17.77 7.36
C ILE A 117 12.87 18.84 6.47
N MET A 118 12.13 19.35 5.45
CA MET A 118 12.58 20.42 4.57
C MET A 118 12.28 21.80 5.16
N ALA A 119 11.24 21.90 6.00
CA ALA A 119 10.99 23.09 6.80
C ALA A 119 11.53 22.91 8.22
N THR A 120 12.15 23.94 8.76
CA THR A 120 12.61 23.99 10.16
C THR A 120 11.49 24.37 11.13
N HIS A 121 10.53 25.17 10.66
CA HIS A 121 9.39 25.64 11.45
C HIS A 121 8.16 25.72 10.54
N TRP A 122 6.99 25.62 11.17
CA TRP A 122 5.69 25.80 10.52
C TRP A 122 4.75 26.62 11.43
N SER A 123 3.69 27.15 10.84
CA SER A 123 2.64 27.85 11.57
C SER A 123 1.31 27.59 10.92
N VAL A 124 0.47 26.79 11.58
CA VAL A 124 -0.91 26.54 11.15
C VAL A 124 -1.79 27.69 11.63
N GLN A 125 -2.50 28.32 10.72
CA GLN A 125 -3.36 29.45 11.06
C GLN A 125 -4.74 28.98 11.61
N LYS A 126 -5.46 29.91 12.26
CA LYS A 126 -6.76 29.63 12.89
C LYS A 126 -7.82 29.09 11.91
N ASP A 127 -7.70 29.41 10.63
CA ASP A 127 -8.59 28.91 9.57
C ASP A 127 -8.38 27.44 9.22
N GLN A 128 -7.38 26.77 9.83
CA GLN A 128 -7.03 25.36 9.65
C GLN A 128 -6.75 24.97 8.19
N LYS A 129 -6.42 25.92 7.32
CA LYS A 129 -6.07 25.68 5.91
C LYS A 129 -4.89 26.51 5.41
N THR A 130 -4.54 27.57 6.11
CA THR A 130 -3.37 28.40 5.79
C THR A 130 -2.20 27.98 6.67
N ILE A 131 -1.07 27.65 6.06
CA ILE A 131 0.15 27.24 6.76
C ILE A 131 1.32 28.00 6.18
N TYR A 132 2.15 28.53 7.06
CA TYR A 132 3.45 29.12 6.71
C TYR A 132 4.56 28.15 7.08
N PHE A 133 5.62 28.11 6.28
CA PHE A 133 6.79 27.27 6.49
C PHE A 133 8.07 28.08 6.37
N LYS A 134 9.02 27.87 7.28
CA LYS A 134 10.40 28.32 7.12
C LYS A 134 11.22 27.16 6.58
N LEU A 135 11.73 27.30 5.37
CA LEU A 135 12.59 26.29 4.74
C LEU A 135 13.95 26.23 5.42
N ASP A 136 14.58 25.08 5.33
CA ASP A 136 15.91 24.90 5.87
C ASP A 136 16.97 25.54 4.96
N PRO A 137 17.75 26.54 5.42
CA PRO A 137 18.67 27.27 4.60
C PRO A 137 19.89 26.43 4.14
N VAL A 138 20.12 25.24 4.72
CA VAL A 138 21.20 24.35 4.30
C VAL A 138 20.75 23.31 3.29
N ALA A 139 19.44 23.19 3.04
CA ALA A 139 18.88 22.23 2.10
C ALA A 139 19.31 22.54 0.68
N LYS A 140 19.78 21.51 -0.04
CA LYS A 140 20.29 21.61 -1.41
C LYS A 140 19.88 20.41 -2.23
N PHE A 141 19.70 20.65 -3.50
CA PHE A 141 19.63 19.57 -4.49
C PHE A 141 20.99 18.85 -4.66
N SER A 142 20.98 17.70 -5.28
CA SER A 142 22.19 16.89 -5.54
C SER A 142 23.20 17.56 -6.47
N ASP A 143 22.80 18.56 -7.25
CA ASP A 143 23.67 19.41 -8.06
C ASP A 143 24.27 20.59 -7.28
N GLY A 144 23.99 20.70 -5.98
CA GLY A 144 24.50 21.73 -5.08
C GLY A 144 23.70 23.04 -5.05
N LYS A 145 22.66 23.19 -5.88
CA LYS A 145 21.80 24.38 -5.86
C LYS A 145 20.95 24.42 -4.58
N PRO A 146 20.77 25.59 -3.94
CA PRO A 146 19.91 25.72 -2.77
C PRO A 146 18.45 25.45 -3.15
N ILE A 147 17.69 24.89 -2.21
CA ILE A 147 16.25 24.70 -2.34
C ILE A 147 15.55 25.93 -1.78
N THR A 148 14.64 26.49 -2.57
CA THR A 148 13.91 27.71 -2.25
C THR A 148 12.41 27.54 -2.39
N ALA A 149 11.64 28.54 -1.95
CA ALA A 149 10.19 28.57 -2.11
C ALA A 149 9.75 28.49 -3.58
N ASP A 150 10.58 28.97 -4.53
CA ASP A 150 10.29 28.87 -5.96
C ASP A 150 10.15 27.42 -6.43
N ASP A 151 10.93 26.49 -5.86
CA ASP A 151 10.88 25.06 -6.21
C ASP A 151 9.57 24.39 -5.80
N TYR A 152 8.97 24.84 -4.70
CA TYR A 152 7.64 24.37 -4.25
C TYR A 152 6.51 24.99 -5.08
N VAL A 153 6.59 26.28 -5.36
CA VAL A 153 5.65 26.95 -6.28
C VAL A 153 5.70 26.30 -7.65
N PHE A 154 6.90 25.93 -8.11
CA PHE A 154 7.08 25.21 -9.38
C PHE A 154 6.43 23.82 -9.33
N THR A 155 6.63 23.04 -8.26
CA THR A 155 6.00 21.72 -8.12
C THR A 155 4.47 21.81 -8.20
N TRP A 156 3.86 22.78 -7.50
CA TRP A 156 2.42 22.98 -7.56
C TRP A 156 1.95 23.37 -8.98
N LYS A 157 2.65 24.25 -9.68
CA LYS A 157 2.36 24.59 -11.08
C LYS A 157 2.52 23.38 -11.99
N MET A 158 3.56 22.58 -11.78
CA MET A 158 3.82 21.37 -12.52
C MET A 158 2.69 20.35 -12.35
N MET A 159 2.24 20.10 -11.10
CA MET A 159 1.10 19.24 -10.82
C MET A 159 -0.18 19.67 -11.56
N LYS A 160 -0.39 20.96 -11.78
CA LYS A 160 -1.56 21.49 -12.51
C LYS A 160 -1.38 21.48 -14.03
N SER A 161 -0.18 21.17 -14.51
CA SER A 161 0.13 21.22 -15.94
C SER A 161 -0.40 20.00 -16.69
N LYS A 162 -0.96 20.23 -17.89
CA LYS A 162 -1.32 19.14 -18.82
C LYS A 162 -0.10 18.37 -19.35
N PHE A 163 1.10 18.94 -19.28
CA PHE A 163 2.30 18.33 -19.83
C PHE A 163 2.83 17.15 -19.03
N ILE A 164 2.46 17.03 -17.74
CA ILE A 164 2.83 15.85 -16.96
C ILE A 164 2.03 14.59 -17.36
N VAL A 165 0.88 14.76 -18.04
CA VAL A 165 -0.01 13.66 -18.46
C VAL A 165 -0.33 12.75 -17.26
N ASP A 166 -0.74 13.35 -16.14
CA ASP A 166 -0.99 12.65 -14.89
C ASP A 166 -2.29 13.16 -14.24
N PRO A 167 -3.43 12.53 -14.57
CA PRO A 167 -4.73 12.93 -14.02
C PRO A 167 -4.78 12.88 -12.49
N PHE A 168 -4.02 11.98 -11.88
CA PHE A 168 -3.96 11.87 -10.42
C PHE A 168 -3.36 13.14 -9.79
N TYR A 169 -2.16 13.56 -10.20
CA TYR A 169 -1.54 14.76 -9.66
C TYR A 169 -2.27 16.04 -10.07
N ASN A 170 -2.88 16.07 -11.26
CA ASN A 170 -3.76 17.19 -11.64
C ASN A 170 -4.94 17.31 -10.66
N SER A 171 -5.67 16.23 -10.42
CA SER A 171 -6.79 16.20 -9.47
C SER A 171 -6.33 16.45 -8.03
N TYR A 172 -5.18 15.91 -7.63
CA TYR A 172 -4.61 16.14 -6.30
C TYR A 172 -4.33 17.63 -6.05
N ALA A 173 -3.66 18.29 -7.00
CA ALA A 173 -3.36 19.72 -6.89
C ALA A 173 -4.63 20.59 -6.77
N GLU A 174 -5.68 20.26 -7.52
CA GLU A 174 -6.96 20.98 -7.49
C GLU A 174 -7.72 20.72 -6.19
N ARG A 175 -7.67 19.50 -5.66
CA ARG A 175 -8.39 19.10 -4.45
C ARG A 175 -7.77 19.68 -3.18
N TYR A 176 -6.45 19.72 -3.10
CA TYR A 176 -5.76 20.06 -1.85
C TYR A 176 -5.24 21.49 -1.82
N TYR A 177 -4.76 22.08 -2.92
CA TYR A 177 -4.06 23.35 -2.89
C TYR A 177 -4.85 24.47 -3.58
N GLN A 178 -5.33 25.42 -2.80
CA GLN A 178 -5.87 26.67 -3.34
C GLN A 178 -4.75 27.55 -3.87
N SER A 179 -3.66 27.72 -3.11
CA SER A 179 -2.44 28.41 -3.56
C SER A 179 -1.19 27.90 -2.84
N VAL A 180 -0.06 28.06 -3.49
CA VAL A 180 1.30 27.89 -2.95
C VAL A 180 2.07 29.14 -3.31
N ASP A 181 2.46 29.92 -2.32
CA ASP A 181 2.98 31.29 -2.52
C ASP A 181 4.35 31.44 -1.87
N LYS A 182 5.27 32.06 -2.60
CA LYS A 182 6.53 32.52 -2.07
C LYS A 182 6.33 33.82 -1.32
N ILE A 183 6.83 33.89 -0.09
CA ILE A 183 6.96 35.15 0.68
C ILE A 183 8.35 35.73 0.45
N ASP A 184 9.37 34.92 0.66
CA ASP A 184 10.77 35.14 0.34
C ASP A 184 11.43 33.80 -0.05
N ASP A 185 12.74 33.78 -0.28
CA ASP A 185 13.44 32.57 -0.75
C ASP A 185 13.31 31.40 0.22
N LEU A 186 13.18 31.65 1.51
CA LEU A 186 13.12 30.64 2.56
C LEU A 186 11.77 30.60 3.30
N THR A 187 10.78 31.37 2.85
CA THR A 187 9.45 31.39 3.48
C THR A 187 8.36 31.10 2.45
N LEU A 188 7.59 30.08 2.73
CA LEU A 188 6.52 29.56 1.89
C LEU A 188 5.17 29.69 2.61
N ARG A 189 4.10 30.07 1.88
CA ARG A 189 2.73 29.94 2.33
C ARG A 189 2.00 28.89 1.49
N ILE A 190 1.30 27.98 2.12
CA ILE A 190 0.35 27.07 1.48
C ILE A 190 -1.06 27.38 2.00
N VAL A 191 -2.01 27.53 1.07
CA VAL A 191 -3.43 27.65 1.41
C VAL A 191 -4.15 26.42 0.85
N GLY A 192 -4.76 25.65 1.74
CA GLY A 192 -5.60 24.52 1.36
C GLY A 192 -6.96 24.96 0.80
N THR A 193 -7.60 24.12 0.04
CA THR A 193 -8.94 24.38 -0.53
C THR A 193 -10.04 24.44 0.54
N ARG A 194 -9.83 23.78 1.67
CA ARG A 194 -10.78 23.67 2.79
C ARG A 194 -10.06 23.65 4.14
N PRO A 195 -10.73 24.01 5.25
CA PRO A 195 -10.22 23.71 6.58
C PRO A 195 -10.00 22.22 6.77
N SER A 196 -8.93 21.83 7.47
CA SER A 196 -8.62 20.45 7.80
C SER A 196 -8.30 20.32 9.29
N TRP A 197 -8.74 19.23 9.91
CA TRP A 197 -8.33 18.87 11.26
C TRP A 197 -6.91 18.29 11.32
N ARG A 198 -6.33 17.97 10.15
CA ARG A 198 -4.97 17.45 9.99
C ARG A 198 -4.17 18.23 8.94
N PRO A 199 -4.07 19.55 9.04
CA PRO A 199 -3.59 20.40 7.95
C PRO A 199 -2.15 20.08 7.53
N LEU A 200 -1.28 19.67 8.46
CA LEU A 200 0.09 19.25 8.13
C LEU A 200 0.11 17.92 7.34
N VAL A 201 -0.83 17.01 7.57
CA VAL A 201 -0.95 15.79 6.77
C VAL A 201 -1.41 16.13 5.35
N ASP A 202 -2.43 16.97 5.23
CA ASP A 202 -3.07 17.25 3.95
C ASP A 202 -2.24 18.20 3.07
N TYR A 203 -1.46 19.12 3.67
CA TYR A 203 -0.84 20.23 2.92
C TYR A 203 0.68 20.29 2.99
N ALA A 204 1.33 19.64 3.97
CA ALA A 204 2.79 19.73 4.11
C ALA A 204 3.57 18.63 3.37
N GLY A 205 2.89 17.74 2.66
CA GLY A 205 3.51 16.69 1.85
C GLY A 205 4.11 17.16 0.53
N LEU A 206 3.97 18.44 0.17
CA LEU A 206 4.56 18.99 -1.05
C LEU A 206 6.08 18.94 -0.96
N TRP A 207 6.72 18.49 -2.04
CA TRP A 207 8.18 18.39 -2.17
C TRP A 207 8.72 19.42 -3.18
N PRO A 208 10.02 19.79 -3.14
CA PRO A 208 10.60 20.70 -4.10
C PRO A 208 11.00 19.99 -5.40
N THR A 209 10.66 20.56 -6.54
CA THR A 209 11.16 20.16 -7.85
C THR A 209 12.15 21.22 -8.35
N PRO A 210 13.34 20.83 -8.86
CA PRO A 210 14.37 21.80 -9.26
C PRO A 210 13.90 22.67 -10.45
N ALA A 211 13.33 23.84 -10.13
CA ALA A 211 12.79 24.76 -11.12
C ALA A 211 13.84 25.21 -12.14
N HIS A 212 15.10 25.35 -11.69
CA HIS A 212 16.24 25.76 -12.53
C HIS A 212 16.65 24.76 -13.61
N ALA A 213 16.24 23.47 -13.45
CA ALA A 213 16.65 22.38 -14.33
C ALA A 213 15.47 21.65 -15.01
N THR A 214 14.24 22.03 -14.68
CA THR A 214 13.06 21.35 -15.20
C THR A 214 12.36 22.21 -16.25
N VAL A 215 12.40 21.76 -17.50
CA VAL A 215 11.62 22.35 -18.61
C VAL A 215 10.33 21.56 -18.75
N LEU A 216 9.20 22.23 -18.68
CA LEU A 216 7.87 21.65 -18.73
C LEU A 216 7.15 22.05 -20.02
N ASP A 217 7.17 21.15 -21.00
CA ASP A 217 6.60 21.31 -22.35
C ASP A 217 6.00 19.97 -22.86
N GLU A 218 5.51 19.96 -24.10
CA GLU A 218 4.92 18.78 -24.73
C GLU A 218 5.87 17.57 -24.82
N THR A 219 7.19 17.81 -24.76
CA THR A 219 8.21 16.76 -24.84
C THR A 219 8.61 16.22 -23.47
N TRP A 220 8.12 16.82 -22.38
CA TRP A 220 8.57 16.50 -21.02
C TRP A 220 8.48 15.01 -20.71
N VAL A 221 7.34 14.37 -20.98
CA VAL A 221 7.14 12.92 -20.71
C VAL A 221 8.19 12.09 -21.45
N THR A 222 8.37 12.30 -22.74
CA THR A 222 9.31 11.51 -23.57
C THR A 222 10.75 11.77 -23.18
N ARG A 223 11.13 13.04 -23.00
CA ARG A 223 12.49 13.47 -22.65
C ARG A 223 12.95 12.91 -21.31
N THR A 224 12.04 12.86 -20.31
CA THR A 224 12.40 12.50 -18.94
C THR A 224 12.17 11.03 -18.59
N THR A 225 11.61 10.21 -19.50
CA THR A 225 11.26 8.80 -19.23
C THR A 225 12.44 8.01 -18.65
N ASN A 226 13.62 8.12 -19.25
CA ASN A 226 14.83 7.39 -18.83
C ASN A 226 15.92 8.32 -18.26
N GLN A 227 15.57 9.54 -17.89
CA GLN A 227 16.50 10.51 -17.35
C GLN A 227 16.46 10.48 -15.83
N PRO A 228 17.57 10.11 -15.15
CA PRO A 228 17.70 10.26 -13.71
C PRO A 228 17.42 11.70 -13.29
N GLN A 229 16.72 11.86 -12.19
CA GLN A 229 16.32 13.18 -11.69
C GLN A 229 17.38 13.75 -10.75
N ILE A 230 17.46 15.08 -10.68
CA ILE A 230 18.19 15.80 -9.64
C ILE A 230 17.45 15.54 -8.33
N ALA A 231 18.14 14.96 -7.35
CA ALA A 231 17.56 14.48 -6.11
C ALA A 231 17.64 15.51 -4.98
N VAL A 232 16.71 15.44 -4.07
CA VAL A 232 16.73 16.13 -2.76
C VAL A 232 17.39 15.24 -1.70
N GLY A 233 17.21 13.95 -1.83
CA GLY A 233 17.63 12.93 -0.87
C GLY A 233 19.10 12.54 -0.96
N PRO A 234 19.49 11.54 -0.16
CA PRO A 234 20.90 11.15 0.02
C PRO A 234 21.51 10.41 -1.16
N TYR A 235 20.74 9.97 -2.15
CA TYR A 235 21.24 9.18 -3.27
C TYR A 235 20.80 9.72 -4.61
N VAL A 236 21.66 9.49 -5.62
CA VAL A 236 21.41 9.77 -7.03
C VAL A 236 21.65 8.50 -7.85
N VAL A 237 20.93 8.33 -8.94
CA VAL A 237 21.23 7.26 -9.92
C VAL A 237 22.59 7.56 -10.56
N SER A 238 23.56 6.64 -10.39
CA SER A 238 24.93 6.81 -10.88
C SER A 238 25.23 5.95 -12.11
N SER A 239 24.60 4.78 -12.22
CA SER A 239 24.71 3.91 -13.39
C SER A 239 23.43 3.13 -13.64
N VAL A 240 23.21 2.81 -14.90
CA VAL A 240 22.05 2.06 -15.38
C VAL A 240 22.52 1.05 -16.40
N GLU A 241 22.32 -0.23 -16.10
CA GLU A 241 22.46 -1.33 -17.07
C GLU A 241 21.05 -1.76 -17.47
N ARG A 242 20.64 -1.30 -18.66
CA ARG A 242 19.25 -1.44 -19.11
C ARG A 242 18.77 -2.88 -19.05
N GLY A 243 17.66 -3.11 -18.35
CA GLY A 243 17.05 -4.43 -18.15
C GLY A 243 17.76 -5.30 -17.11
N GLN A 244 18.88 -4.87 -16.51
CA GLN A 244 19.69 -5.69 -15.59
C GLN A 244 19.83 -5.07 -14.21
N SER A 245 20.28 -3.80 -14.13
CA SER A 245 20.54 -3.18 -12.84
C SER A 245 20.46 -1.66 -12.87
N ILE A 246 20.27 -1.07 -11.68
CA ILE A 246 20.35 0.36 -11.42
C ILE A 246 21.18 0.55 -10.15
N THR A 247 22.17 1.42 -10.20
CA THR A 247 22.98 1.74 -9.03
C THR A 247 22.73 3.17 -8.59
N PHE A 248 22.36 3.33 -7.33
CA PHE A 248 22.35 4.59 -6.64
C PHE A 248 23.70 4.81 -5.94
N LYS A 249 24.21 6.01 -6.03
CA LYS A 249 25.41 6.45 -5.29
C LYS A 249 25.03 7.55 -4.31
N ARG A 250 25.63 7.49 -3.12
CA ARG A 250 25.40 8.51 -2.11
C ARG A 250 25.88 9.88 -2.59
N THR A 251 25.07 10.90 -2.36
CA THR A 251 25.40 12.31 -2.62
C THR A 251 26.48 12.75 -1.62
N PRO A 252 27.69 13.19 -2.09
CA PRO A 252 28.72 13.67 -1.20
C PRO A 252 28.24 14.87 -0.38
N ASN A 253 28.54 14.86 0.94
CA ASN A 253 28.15 15.94 1.86
C ASN A 253 26.66 16.32 1.75
N TRP A 254 25.80 15.30 1.68
CA TRP A 254 24.36 15.53 1.63
C TRP A 254 23.92 16.41 2.80
N TRP A 255 23.10 17.42 2.53
CA TRP A 255 22.68 18.44 3.50
C TRP A 255 22.02 17.83 4.76
N GLY A 256 21.35 16.68 4.61
CA GLY A 256 20.67 15.98 5.70
C GLY A 256 21.58 15.26 6.68
N ASP A 257 22.86 15.02 6.38
CA ASP A 257 23.79 14.23 7.21
C ASP A 257 23.92 14.74 8.64
N LYS A 258 23.76 16.04 8.86
CA LYS A 258 23.87 16.69 10.16
C LYS A 258 22.51 16.88 10.86
N LYS A 259 21.41 16.56 10.18
CA LYS A 259 20.08 16.71 10.77
C LYS A 259 19.78 15.63 11.78
N ARG A 260 19.15 16.02 12.90
CA ARG A 260 18.84 15.14 14.02
C ARG A 260 18.17 13.84 13.56
N TYR A 261 17.13 13.96 12.73
CA TYR A 261 16.29 12.85 12.34
C TYR A 261 16.84 12.02 11.17
N PHE A 262 17.99 12.41 10.58
CA PHE A 262 18.65 11.64 9.53
C PHE A 262 19.96 10.97 9.99
N ARG A 263 20.39 11.20 11.25
CA ARG A 263 21.57 10.54 11.79
C ARG A 263 21.36 9.03 11.88
N GLY A 264 22.36 8.26 11.48
CA GLY A 264 22.29 6.80 11.49
C GLY A 264 21.33 6.19 10.48
N MET A 265 20.91 6.97 9.47
CA MET A 265 20.09 6.53 8.35
C MET A 265 20.86 6.65 7.04
N TYR A 266 20.37 5.94 6.00
CA TYR A 266 20.95 6.00 4.63
C TYR A 266 22.46 5.73 4.64
N ASN A 267 22.88 4.61 5.25
CA ASN A 267 24.27 4.38 5.63
C ASN A 267 25.17 3.85 4.51
N PHE A 268 24.64 3.45 3.37
CA PHE A 268 25.38 2.85 2.27
C PHE A 268 26.07 3.91 1.39
N ASP A 269 27.27 3.59 0.85
CA ASP A 269 27.88 4.40 -0.21
C ASP A 269 27.20 4.18 -1.54
N GLN A 270 26.72 2.95 -1.77
CA GLN A 270 25.98 2.56 -2.97
C GLN A 270 24.82 1.63 -2.63
N ILE A 271 23.77 1.71 -3.46
CA ILE A 271 22.69 0.73 -3.46
C ILE A 271 22.61 0.19 -4.88
N HIS A 272 22.92 -1.09 -5.04
CA HIS A 272 22.89 -1.78 -6.32
C HIS A 272 21.61 -2.61 -6.43
N LEU A 273 20.66 -2.12 -7.23
CA LEU A 273 19.38 -2.79 -7.48
C LEU A 273 19.51 -3.68 -8.71
N ARG A 274 19.37 -4.98 -8.52
CA ARG A 274 19.36 -5.97 -9.60
C ARG A 274 17.91 -6.28 -10.01
N VAL A 275 17.69 -6.43 -11.30
CA VAL A 275 16.39 -6.86 -11.85
C VAL A 275 16.29 -8.38 -11.72
N ILE A 276 15.61 -8.83 -10.69
CA ILE A 276 15.46 -10.26 -10.36
C ILE A 276 13.97 -10.52 -10.10
N PRO A 277 13.33 -11.43 -10.85
CA PRO A 277 11.96 -11.82 -10.58
C PRO A 277 11.81 -12.33 -9.13
N PRO A 278 10.75 -11.97 -8.41
CA PRO A 278 10.60 -12.29 -6.98
C PRO A 278 10.74 -13.77 -6.64
N GLU A 279 10.30 -14.67 -7.52
CA GLU A 279 10.43 -16.12 -7.34
C GLU A 279 11.89 -16.63 -7.43
N ARG A 280 12.82 -15.79 -7.86
CA ARG A 280 14.25 -16.11 -7.95
C ARG A 280 15.09 -15.47 -6.85
N GLU A 281 14.55 -14.52 -6.10
CA GLU A 281 15.32 -13.76 -5.11
C GLU A 281 16.01 -14.65 -4.06
N LEU A 282 15.34 -15.71 -3.58
CA LEU A 282 15.95 -16.65 -2.64
C LEU A 282 17.19 -17.34 -3.19
N ASP A 283 17.23 -17.67 -4.50
CA ASP A 283 18.40 -18.29 -5.13
C ASP A 283 19.60 -17.32 -5.09
N TYR A 284 19.38 -16.03 -5.37
CA TYR A 284 20.43 -15.01 -5.34
C TYR A 284 20.91 -14.67 -3.92
N VAL A 285 20.00 -14.68 -2.94
CA VAL A 285 20.39 -14.58 -1.52
C VAL A 285 21.25 -15.76 -1.12
N ARG A 286 20.88 -16.99 -1.48
CA ARG A 286 21.67 -18.21 -1.19
C ARG A 286 23.09 -18.15 -1.77
N LEU A 287 23.26 -17.54 -2.96
CA LEU A 287 24.55 -17.34 -3.61
C LEU A 287 25.37 -16.20 -2.99
N GLY A 288 24.78 -15.38 -2.11
CA GLY A 288 25.41 -14.18 -1.55
C GLY A 288 25.44 -12.99 -2.51
N GLU A 289 24.64 -13.02 -3.55
CA GLU A 289 24.54 -11.96 -4.55
C GLU A 289 23.54 -10.86 -4.16
N LEU A 290 22.68 -11.13 -3.19
CA LEU A 290 21.82 -10.16 -2.48
C LEU A 290 22.18 -10.17 -1.00
N ASP A 291 22.21 -9.00 -0.39
CA ASP A 291 22.56 -8.85 1.04
C ASP A 291 21.36 -9.14 1.94
N MET A 292 20.15 -8.88 1.48
CA MET A 292 18.90 -9.13 2.18
C MET A 292 17.71 -9.21 1.24
N MET A 293 16.60 -9.76 1.73
CA MET A 293 15.30 -9.76 1.04
C MET A 293 14.14 -9.78 2.06
N GLN A 294 12.95 -9.45 1.59
CA GLN A 294 11.70 -9.65 2.33
C GLN A 294 10.97 -10.89 1.78
N GLU A 295 10.75 -11.91 2.63
CA GLU A 295 10.03 -13.12 2.21
C GLU A 295 8.51 -12.92 2.36
N GLY A 296 7.81 -12.89 1.23
CA GLY A 296 6.35 -12.71 1.18
C GLY A 296 5.54 -13.96 1.48
N THR A 297 6.15 -15.16 1.42
CA THR A 297 5.42 -16.43 1.38
C THR A 297 5.64 -17.26 2.64
N ALA A 298 4.59 -17.49 3.43
CA ALA A 298 4.67 -18.33 4.63
C ALA A 298 5.20 -19.74 4.34
N ARG A 299 4.79 -20.35 3.22
CA ARG A 299 5.28 -21.68 2.84
C ARG A 299 6.79 -21.70 2.61
N ILE A 300 7.32 -20.76 1.83
CA ILE A 300 8.77 -20.67 1.58
C ILE A 300 9.51 -20.40 2.88
N TRP A 301 8.99 -19.46 3.70
CA TRP A 301 9.56 -19.15 5.02
C TRP A 301 9.69 -20.38 5.94
N ASN A 302 8.70 -21.26 5.95
CA ASN A 302 8.69 -22.43 6.84
C ASN A 302 9.37 -23.65 6.24
N GLU A 303 9.41 -23.82 4.91
CA GLU A 303 9.86 -25.06 4.28
C GLU A 303 11.23 -24.95 3.59
N SER A 304 11.63 -23.75 3.11
CA SER A 304 12.76 -23.64 2.18
C SER A 304 14.08 -23.21 2.81
N TYR A 305 14.07 -22.75 4.04
CA TYR A 305 15.25 -22.22 4.73
C TYR A 305 16.02 -23.30 5.51
N THR A 306 16.41 -24.37 4.84
CA THR A 306 17.11 -25.54 5.42
C THR A 306 18.52 -25.74 4.88
N PHE A 307 19.03 -24.83 4.07
CA PHE A 307 20.34 -24.91 3.41
C PHE A 307 21.48 -24.40 4.33
N PRO A 308 22.78 -24.75 4.00
CA PRO A 308 23.92 -24.52 4.89
C PRO A 308 24.07 -23.10 5.42
N ALA A 309 23.80 -22.06 4.63
CA ALA A 309 23.92 -20.69 5.11
C ALA A 309 22.97 -20.37 6.28
N VAL A 310 21.79 -21.00 6.33
CA VAL A 310 20.82 -20.86 7.42
C VAL A 310 21.20 -21.75 8.60
N THR A 311 21.51 -23.03 8.34
CA THR A 311 21.83 -24.00 9.40
C THR A 311 23.16 -23.69 10.11
N ASN A 312 24.09 -23.00 9.44
CA ASN A 312 25.31 -22.49 10.04
C ASN A 312 25.14 -21.09 10.67
N GLY A 313 23.94 -20.51 10.67
CA GLY A 313 23.70 -19.19 11.28
C GLY A 313 24.31 -18.01 10.52
N TRP A 314 24.79 -18.19 9.30
CA TRP A 314 25.37 -17.12 8.47
C TRP A 314 24.31 -16.23 7.82
N LEU A 315 23.19 -16.83 7.44
CA LEU A 315 21.99 -16.15 6.96
C LEU A 315 20.96 -16.13 8.08
N ARG A 316 20.55 -14.93 8.45
CA ARG A 316 19.61 -14.67 9.55
C ARG A 316 18.18 -14.53 9.02
N ARG A 317 17.22 -14.82 9.88
CA ARG A 317 15.81 -14.60 9.65
C ARG A 317 15.18 -13.88 10.82
N ALA A 318 14.24 -12.98 10.55
CA ALA A 318 13.45 -12.31 11.58
C ALA A 318 12.04 -12.01 11.09
N ARG A 319 11.02 -12.13 11.96
CA ARG A 319 9.69 -11.58 11.79
C ARG A 319 9.63 -10.27 12.57
N VAL A 320 9.76 -9.16 11.88
CA VAL A 320 9.80 -7.83 12.49
C VAL A 320 8.40 -7.25 12.49
N PHE A 321 7.82 -7.11 13.67
CA PHE A 321 6.48 -6.55 13.84
C PHE A 321 6.49 -5.04 13.64
N VAL A 322 5.61 -4.55 12.76
CA VAL A 322 5.46 -3.14 12.41
C VAL A 322 4.00 -2.74 12.49
N ASP A 323 3.76 -1.47 12.83
CA ASP A 323 2.43 -0.92 13.06
C ASP A 323 1.99 -0.06 11.87
N TRP A 324 1.78 -0.71 10.73
CA TRP A 324 1.20 -0.07 9.56
C TRP A 324 -0.23 -0.57 9.33
N PRO A 325 -1.17 0.30 8.92
CA PRO A 325 -2.53 -0.14 8.59
C PRO A 325 -2.54 -1.23 7.54
N SER A 326 -3.32 -2.29 7.79
CA SER A 326 -3.34 -3.47 6.92
C SER A 326 -4.01 -3.23 5.57
N GLY A 327 -4.79 -2.14 5.45
CA GLY A 327 -5.58 -1.88 4.25
C GLY A 327 -6.77 -2.82 4.11
N VAL A 328 -7.39 -2.77 2.95
CA VAL A 328 -8.53 -3.61 2.58
C VAL A 328 -8.04 -4.71 1.63
N SER A 329 -8.09 -5.95 2.06
CA SER A 329 -7.71 -7.12 1.26
C SER A 329 -8.80 -8.16 1.32
N GLY A 330 -9.23 -8.69 0.17
CA GLY A 330 -10.29 -9.69 0.14
C GLY A 330 -10.92 -9.95 -1.21
N LEU A 331 -12.13 -10.51 -1.17
CA LEU A 331 -12.97 -10.73 -2.34
C LEU A 331 -14.04 -9.65 -2.41
N HIS A 332 -14.02 -8.84 -3.44
CA HIS A 332 -14.88 -7.68 -3.63
C HIS A 332 -15.99 -8.00 -4.62
N MET A 333 -17.24 -7.71 -4.24
CA MET A 333 -18.43 -8.01 -5.02
C MET A 333 -18.94 -6.76 -5.71
N ASN A 334 -19.17 -6.83 -7.01
CA ASN A 334 -19.78 -5.76 -7.78
C ASN A 334 -21.30 -5.77 -7.56
N LEU A 335 -21.83 -4.75 -6.92
CA LEU A 335 -23.28 -4.64 -6.65
C LEU A 335 -24.12 -4.31 -7.91
N GLU A 336 -23.48 -4.00 -9.04
CA GLU A 336 -24.16 -3.95 -10.34
C GLU A 336 -24.49 -5.36 -10.86
N ALA A 337 -23.77 -6.39 -10.43
CA ALA A 337 -24.05 -7.77 -10.82
C ALA A 337 -25.31 -8.30 -10.11
N PRO A 338 -26.31 -8.84 -10.84
CA PRO A 338 -27.61 -9.21 -10.28
C PRO A 338 -27.53 -10.14 -9.06
N ILE A 339 -26.61 -11.10 -9.06
CA ILE A 339 -26.44 -12.06 -7.97
C ILE A 339 -26.00 -11.40 -6.66
N PHE A 340 -25.25 -10.30 -6.74
CA PHE A 340 -24.73 -9.59 -5.55
C PHE A 340 -25.64 -8.42 -5.11
N GLN A 341 -26.76 -8.17 -5.78
CA GLN A 341 -27.74 -7.20 -5.30
C GLN A 341 -28.47 -7.68 -4.05
N ASN A 342 -28.61 -9.00 -3.88
CA ASN A 342 -29.22 -9.58 -2.70
C ASN A 342 -28.25 -9.63 -1.52
N LYS A 343 -28.55 -8.87 -0.45
CA LYS A 343 -27.72 -8.77 0.76
C LYS A 343 -27.58 -10.12 1.48
N GLU A 344 -28.64 -10.88 1.57
CA GLU A 344 -28.63 -12.20 2.22
C GLU A 344 -27.66 -13.16 1.53
N PHE A 345 -27.58 -13.10 0.19
CA PHE A 345 -26.62 -13.89 -0.56
C PHE A 345 -25.18 -13.46 -0.24
N ARG A 346 -24.89 -12.15 -0.14
CA ARG A 346 -23.56 -11.64 0.22
C ARG A 346 -23.16 -12.07 1.63
N VAL A 347 -24.10 -12.01 2.60
CA VAL A 347 -23.87 -12.44 3.98
C VAL A 347 -23.60 -13.95 4.05
N ALA A 348 -24.31 -14.76 3.26
CA ALA A 348 -24.03 -16.19 3.17
C ALA A 348 -22.57 -16.48 2.77
N LEU A 349 -22.02 -15.72 1.81
CA LEU A 349 -20.63 -15.88 1.38
C LEU A 349 -19.62 -15.54 2.48
N GLN A 350 -19.94 -14.60 3.38
CA GLN A 350 -19.09 -14.28 4.55
C GLN A 350 -18.90 -15.49 5.45
N TYR A 351 -20.00 -16.22 5.72
CA TYR A 351 -19.97 -17.42 6.57
C TYR A 351 -19.30 -18.62 5.90
N LEU A 352 -19.03 -18.59 4.60
CA LEU A 352 -18.39 -19.69 3.87
C LEU A 352 -16.86 -19.57 3.78
N LEU A 353 -16.26 -18.46 4.21
CA LEU A 353 -14.80 -18.35 4.30
C LEU A 353 -14.30 -19.06 5.56
N ASN A 354 -13.73 -20.26 5.41
CA ASN A 354 -13.09 -21.00 6.51
C ASN A 354 -11.63 -20.59 6.69
N PHE A 355 -11.44 -19.40 7.27
CA PHE A 355 -10.11 -18.83 7.49
C PHE A 355 -9.23 -19.71 8.38
N GLU A 356 -9.79 -20.26 9.49
CA GLU A 356 -9.04 -21.06 10.46
C GLU A 356 -8.46 -22.31 9.81
N ARG A 357 -9.23 -22.96 8.91
CA ARG A 357 -8.74 -24.10 8.13
C ARG A 357 -7.66 -23.69 7.13
N LEU A 358 -7.85 -22.59 6.41
CA LEU A 358 -6.86 -22.04 5.49
C LEU A 358 -5.56 -21.69 6.22
N ASN A 359 -5.68 -20.98 7.35
CA ASN A 359 -4.53 -20.53 8.13
C ASN A 359 -3.71 -21.70 8.66
N ARG A 360 -4.39 -22.70 9.22
CA ARG A 360 -3.72 -23.90 9.74
C ARG A 360 -3.08 -24.75 8.64
N ASN A 361 -3.78 -24.98 7.53
CA ASN A 361 -3.38 -26.01 6.55
C ASN A 361 -2.48 -25.46 5.43
N LEU A 362 -2.58 -24.17 5.08
CA LEU A 362 -1.85 -23.56 3.98
C LEU A 362 -0.97 -22.38 4.39
N MET A 363 -1.22 -21.77 5.55
CA MET A 363 -0.58 -20.52 5.94
C MET A 363 0.22 -20.64 7.26
N TYR A 364 0.42 -21.85 7.78
CA TYR A 364 1.27 -22.14 8.96
C TYR A 364 0.86 -21.41 10.24
N ASN A 365 -0.41 -21.01 10.38
CA ASN A 365 -0.95 -20.17 11.46
C ASN A 365 -0.22 -18.81 11.58
N GLU A 366 0.28 -18.27 10.47
CA GLU A 366 1.06 -17.03 10.46
C GLU A 366 0.26 -15.78 10.09
N TYR A 367 -1.03 -15.91 9.84
CA TYR A 367 -1.87 -14.79 9.45
C TYR A 367 -3.00 -14.53 10.43
N PHE A 368 -3.49 -13.29 10.41
CA PHE A 368 -4.59 -12.81 11.23
C PHE A 368 -5.74 -12.37 10.35
N ARG A 369 -6.97 -12.72 10.72
CA ARG A 369 -8.15 -12.37 9.95
C ARG A 369 -8.47 -10.89 10.08
N LEU A 370 -8.71 -10.24 8.95
CA LEU A 370 -9.22 -8.87 8.92
C LEU A 370 -10.71 -8.86 9.31
N LYS A 371 -11.15 -7.80 9.99
CA LYS A 371 -12.55 -7.61 10.40
C LYS A 371 -13.07 -6.20 10.13
N SER A 372 -12.18 -5.23 9.98
CA SER A 372 -12.49 -3.83 9.76
C SER A 372 -12.05 -3.40 8.36
N PHE A 373 -12.80 -2.50 7.74
CA PHE A 373 -12.39 -1.81 6.52
C PHE A 373 -11.22 -0.85 6.77
N PHE A 374 -11.02 -0.41 8.01
CA PHE A 374 -9.97 0.52 8.43
C PHE A 374 -8.93 -0.15 9.34
N GLU A 375 -8.70 -1.44 9.19
CA GLU A 375 -7.85 -2.27 10.06
C GLU A 375 -6.45 -1.66 10.26
N GLY A 376 -6.02 -1.61 11.53
CA GLY A 376 -4.73 -1.04 11.94
C GLY A 376 -4.73 0.47 12.13
N THR A 377 -5.88 1.15 12.03
CA THR A 377 -6.05 2.57 12.35
C THR A 377 -6.88 2.76 13.62
N GLU A 378 -6.85 3.95 14.21
CA GLU A 378 -7.74 4.34 15.31
C GLU A 378 -9.22 4.43 14.90
N TYR A 379 -9.48 4.41 13.60
CA TYR A 379 -10.81 4.48 12.98
C TYR A 379 -11.44 3.11 12.74
N ALA A 380 -10.70 2.02 12.95
CA ALA A 380 -11.26 0.67 12.95
C ALA A 380 -12.24 0.52 14.11
N ASN A 381 -13.45 0.05 13.83
CA ASN A 381 -14.44 -0.18 14.88
C ASN A 381 -14.03 -1.38 15.76
N PRO A 382 -13.69 -1.18 17.03
CA PRO A 382 -13.18 -2.24 17.90
C PRO A 382 -14.23 -3.32 18.22
N ASN A 383 -15.52 -3.01 18.03
CA ASN A 383 -16.62 -3.91 18.35
C ASN A 383 -16.96 -4.89 17.21
N LEU A 384 -16.38 -4.69 16.02
CA LEU A 384 -16.60 -5.60 14.89
C LEU A 384 -16.02 -6.99 15.20
N GLN A 385 -16.80 -8.01 14.82
CA GLN A 385 -16.37 -9.39 14.82
C GLN A 385 -16.35 -9.92 13.38
N ALA A 386 -15.32 -10.69 13.02
CA ALA A 386 -15.32 -11.35 11.74
C ALA A 386 -16.46 -12.39 11.68
N TYR A 387 -17.03 -12.60 10.50
CA TYR A 387 -17.99 -13.69 10.29
C TYR A 387 -17.27 -15.03 10.47
N GLU A 388 -17.55 -15.74 11.55
CA GLU A 388 -17.00 -17.07 11.76
C GLU A 388 -17.57 -18.07 10.76
N PHE A 389 -16.76 -19.04 10.34
CA PHE A 389 -17.20 -20.07 9.42
C PHE A 389 -18.41 -20.84 9.99
N GLY A 390 -19.48 -20.95 9.21
CA GLY A 390 -20.72 -21.58 9.62
C GLY A 390 -21.58 -21.98 8.44
N SER A 391 -21.48 -23.23 7.99
CA SER A 391 -22.24 -23.76 6.85
C SER A 391 -23.75 -23.74 7.05
N GLU A 392 -24.24 -23.90 8.29
CA GLU A 392 -25.66 -23.77 8.62
C GLU A 392 -26.16 -22.35 8.51
N LYS A 393 -25.43 -21.38 9.09
CA LYS A 393 -25.76 -19.96 8.96
C LYS A 393 -25.75 -19.52 7.50
N ALA A 394 -24.74 -19.97 6.74
CA ALA A 394 -24.69 -19.70 5.30
C ALA A 394 -25.93 -20.24 4.57
N ARG A 395 -26.36 -21.46 4.90
CA ARG A 395 -27.56 -22.07 4.31
C ARG A 395 -28.82 -21.27 4.63
N GLU A 396 -29.00 -20.84 5.88
CA GLU A 396 -30.14 -20.01 6.29
C GLU A 396 -30.20 -18.68 5.49
N HIS A 397 -29.05 -18.05 5.29
CA HIS A 397 -28.95 -16.82 4.49
C HIS A 397 -29.21 -17.10 3.01
N LEU A 398 -28.74 -18.20 2.44
CA LEU A 398 -29.07 -18.60 1.06
C LEU A 398 -30.56 -18.85 0.86
N GLU A 399 -31.22 -19.53 1.82
CA GLU A 399 -32.67 -19.75 1.80
C GLU A 399 -33.44 -18.41 1.87
N ARG A 400 -33.03 -17.48 2.74
CA ARG A 400 -33.61 -16.12 2.79
C ARG A 400 -33.34 -15.32 1.52
N ALA A 401 -32.23 -15.59 0.84
CA ALA A 401 -31.92 -15.00 -0.47
C ALA A 401 -32.74 -15.60 -1.62
N GLY A 402 -33.58 -16.61 -1.34
CA GLY A 402 -34.41 -17.29 -2.33
C GLY A 402 -33.68 -18.41 -3.08
N TYR A 403 -32.51 -18.84 -2.60
CA TYR A 403 -31.76 -19.93 -3.24
C TYR A 403 -32.11 -21.29 -2.62
N HIS A 404 -32.48 -22.23 -3.46
CA HIS A 404 -32.87 -23.59 -3.07
C HIS A 404 -32.32 -24.62 -4.06
N ARG A 405 -32.38 -25.89 -3.68
CA ARG A 405 -31.99 -26.98 -4.60
C ARG A 405 -32.96 -27.04 -5.78
N PRO A 406 -32.46 -27.33 -6.99
CA PRO A 406 -33.33 -27.49 -8.17
C PRO A 406 -34.46 -28.52 -7.92
N ASP A 407 -35.63 -28.26 -8.48
CA ASP A 407 -36.81 -29.13 -8.30
C ASP A 407 -36.57 -30.57 -8.76
N SER A 408 -35.74 -30.80 -9.75
CA SER A 408 -35.26 -32.13 -10.17
C SER A 408 -34.63 -32.94 -9.05
N ILE A 409 -34.05 -32.28 -8.03
CA ILE A 409 -33.44 -32.91 -6.85
C ILE A 409 -34.39 -32.87 -5.67
N ARG A 410 -35.16 -31.81 -5.52
CA ARG A 410 -36.11 -31.61 -4.40
C ARG A 410 -37.22 -32.63 -4.39
N ASN A 411 -37.73 -33.01 -5.56
CA ASN A 411 -38.87 -33.92 -5.74
C ASN A 411 -38.47 -35.39 -5.89
N GLN A 412 -37.20 -35.75 -5.66
CA GLN A 412 -36.78 -37.17 -5.70
C GLN A 412 -37.34 -37.96 -4.53
N SER A 413 -37.87 -39.16 -4.82
CA SER A 413 -38.33 -40.10 -3.80
C SER A 413 -37.18 -40.50 -2.85
N ALA A 414 -37.49 -40.91 -1.62
CA ALA A 414 -36.51 -41.36 -0.63
C ALA A 414 -35.61 -42.48 -1.20
N LEU A 415 -36.15 -43.37 -2.01
CA LEU A 415 -35.42 -44.43 -2.74
C LEU A 415 -34.45 -43.90 -3.79
N ALA A 416 -34.83 -42.83 -4.53
CA ALA A 416 -33.95 -42.19 -5.49
C ALA A 416 -32.81 -41.42 -4.80
N LYS A 417 -33.09 -40.82 -3.60
CA LYS A 417 -32.04 -40.19 -2.76
C LYS A 417 -31.03 -41.20 -2.24
N LEU A 418 -31.49 -42.37 -1.77
CA LEU A 418 -30.62 -43.51 -1.32
C LEU A 418 -29.78 -44.06 -2.47
N ARG A 419 -30.40 -44.26 -3.67
CA ARG A 419 -29.70 -44.71 -4.86
C ARG A 419 -28.61 -43.70 -5.31
N ASN A 420 -28.89 -42.43 -5.23
CA ASN A 420 -27.96 -41.36 -5.59
C ASN A 420 -26.80 -41.25 -4.60
N VAL A 421 -27.01 -41.49 -3.30
CA VAL A 421 -25.92 -41.61 -2.30
C VAL A 421 -25.05 -42.82 -2.60
N ALA A 422 -25.64 -43.99 -2.91
CA ALA A 422 -24.90 -45.19 -3.29
C ALA A 422 -24.15 -45.01 -4.63
N TYR A 423 -24.75 -44.34 -5.60
CA TYR A 423 -24.09 -43.98 -6.90
C TYR A 423 -22.98 -42.97 -6.70
N GLY A 424 -23.12 -41.96 -5.79
CA GLY A 424 -22.08 -40.98 -5.47
C GLY A 424 -20.87 -41.57 -4.76
N LEU A 425 -21.01 -42.78 -4.16
CA LEU A 425 -19.91 -43.57 -3.60
C LEU A 425 -19.15 -44.39 -4.66
N LEU A 426 -19.77 -44.62 -5.83
CA LEU A 426 -19.22 -45.52 -6.89
C LEU A 426 -18.86 -44.77 -8.19
N PHE A 427 -19.44 -43.60 -8.44
CA PHE A 427 -19.21 -42.79 -9.63
C PHE A 427 -19.14 -41.31 -9.27
N THR A 428 -18.17 -40.60 -9.84
CA THR A 428 -18.09 -39.13 -9.77
C THR A 428 -19.38 -38.50 -10.31
N ARG A 429 -20.20 -37.96 -9.42
CA ARG A 429 -21.42 -37.23 -9.78
C ARG A 429 -21.04 -36.06 -10.66
N SER A 430 -21.84 -35.78 -11.70
CA SER A 430 -21.68 -34.56 -12.49
C SER A 430 -21.85 -33.36 -11.53
N ASP A 431 -20.79 -32.58 -11.38
CA ASP A 431 -20.69 -31.46 -10.44
C ASP A 431 -21.70 -30.33 -10.67
N THR A 432 -22.52 -30.40 -11.72
CA THR A 432 -23.45 -29.34 -12.12
C THR A 432 -24.85 -29.44 -11.50
N ASP A 433 -25.21 -30.63 -10.98
CA ASP A 433 -26.60 -30.89 -10.53
C ASP A 433 -26.92 -30.40 -9.12
N ASP A 434 -25.89 -30.08 -8.32
CA ASP A 434 -26.04 -29.64 -6.92
C ASP A 434 -26.00 -28.12 -6.73
N ILE A 435 -25.93 -27.33 -7.82
CA ILE A 435 -25.93 -25.88 -7.73
C ILE A 435 -27.33 -25.38 -7.38
N LEU A 436 -27.41 -24.49 -6.39
CA LEU A 436 -28.64 -23.84 -5.98
C LEU A 436 -29.16 -22.94 -7.10
N VAL A 437 -30.49 -22.81 -7.16
CA VAL A 437 -31.18 -21.89 -8.07
C VAL A 437 -32.10 -20.97 -7.25
N ASN A 438 -32.31 -19.78 -7.75
CA ASN A 438 -33.32 -18.88 -7.18
C ASN A 438 -34.72 -19.18 -7.77
N ASP A 439 -35.74 -18.46 -7.29
CA ASP A 439 -37.12 -18.62 -7.74
C ASP A 439 -37.33 -18.38 -9.24
N LYS A 440 -36.36 -17.72 -9.91
CA LYS A 440 -36.38 -17.50 -11.37
C LYS A 440 -35.66 -18.63 -12.13
N GLY A 441 -35.10 -19.63 -11.43
CA GLY A 441 -34.29 -20.69 -12.00
C GLY A 441 -32.85 -20.29 -12.34
N GLU A 442 -32.39 -19.10 -11.89
CA GLU A 442 -31.02 -18.64 -12.10
C GLU A 442 -30.09 -19.35 -11.11
N LYS A 443 -28.97 -19.88 -11.59
CA LYS A 443 -27.98 -20.60 -10.77
C LYS A 443 -27.20 -19.65 -9.87
N ALA A 444 -26.87 -20.13 -8.65
CA ALA A 444 -25.91 -19.48 -7.77
C ALA A 444 -24.50 -19.63 -8.34
N SER A 445 -24.17 -18.89 -9.39
CA SER A 445 -22.91 -19.02 -10.13
C SER A 445 -22.36 -17.65 -10.49
N PHE A 446 -21.04 -17.46 -10.31
CA PHE A 446 -20.34 -16.23 -10.66
C PHE A 446 -18.84 -16.49 -10.89
N THR A 447 -18.16 -15.50 -11.47
CA THR A 447 -16.73 -15.55 -11.75
C THR A 447 -15.95 -14.68 -10.77
N LEU A 448 -14.89 -15.23 -10.18
CA LEU A 448 -13.89 -14.51 -9.41
C LEU A 448 -12.66 -14.24 -10.26
N MET A 449 -12.39 -12.96 -10.55
CA MET A 449 -11.14 -12.52 -11.18
C MET A 449 -10.04 -12.37 -10.12
N TYR A 450 -8.83 -12.83 -10.45
CA TYR A 450 -7.63 -12.66 -9.61
C TYR A 450 -6.37 -12.59 -10.49
N SER A 451 -5.29 -12.01 -9.96
CA SER A 451 -4.01 -11.89 -10.69
C SER A 451 -2.84 -12.55 -9.95
N ALA A 452 -2.95 -12.71 -8.63
CA ALA A 452 -1.92 -13.34 -7.81
C ALA A 452 -2.00 -14.87 -7.92
N LYS A 453 -1.26 -15.46 -8.86
CA LYS A 453 -1.24 -16.94 -9.10
C LYS A 453 -0.96 -17.75 -7.83
N GLY A 454 -0.15 -17.24 -6.92
CA GLY A 454 0.12 -17.94 -5.68
C GLY A 454 -1.02 -17.96 -4.67
N LEU A 455 -2.03 -17.15 -4.90
CA LEU A 455 -3.25 -17.21 -4.11
C LEU A 455 -4.18 -18.35 -4.59
N GLU A 456 -3.93 -18.90 -5.77
CA GLU A 456 -4.77 -19.93 -6.39
C GLU A 456 -5.04 -21.15 -5.49
N PRO A 457 -4.06 -21.72 -4.74
CA PRO A 457 -4.34 -22.79 -3.80
C PRO A 457 -5.36 -22.42 -2.71
N HIS A 458 -5.31 -21.19 -2.22
CA HIS A 458 -6.23 -20.67 -1.21
C HIS A 458 -7.63 -20.47 -1.81
N LEU A 459 -7.69 -19.85 -3.00
CA LEU A 459 -8.95 -19.62 -3.73
C LEU A 459 -9.62 -20.93 -4.13
N THR A 460 -8.83 -21.96 -4.48
CA THR A 460 -9.37 -23.30 -4.78
C THR A 460 -10.05 -23.92 -3.56
N VAL A 461 -9.49 -23.73 -2.36
CA VAL A 461 -10.13 -24.20 -1.12
C VAL A 461 -11.43 -23.45 -0.85
N VAL A 462 -11.44 -22.11 -1.03
CA VAL A 462 -12.67 -21.30 -0.92
C VAL A 462 -13.70 -21.72 -1.95
N GLN A 463 -13.29 -21.96 -3.20
CA GLN A 463 -14.16 -22.47 -4.26
C GLN A 463 -14.82 -23.80 -3.87
N GLN A 464 -14.06 -24.72 -3.27
CA GLN A 464 -14.59 -26.00 -2.80
C GLN A 464 -15.62 -25.83 -1.67
N ASP A 465 -15.40 -24.88 -0.75
CA ASP A 465 -16.36 -24.60 0.32
C ASP A 465 -17.65 -24.00 -0.23
N PHE A 466 -17.54 -23.06 -1.17
CA PHE A 466 -18.69 -22.51 -1.88
C PHE A 466 -19.44 -23.61 -2.65
N ARG A 467 -18.69 -24.51 -3.32
CA ARG A 467 -19.29 -25.63 -4.04
C ARG A 467 -20.08 -26.58 -3.14
N ARG A 468 -19.55 -26.89 -1.95
CA ARG A 468 -20.26 -27.69 -0.95
C ARG A 468 -21.57 -27.05 -0.48
N ALA A 469 -21.61 -25.72 -0.47
CA ALA A 469 -22.82 -24.96 -0.16
C ALA A 469 -23.77 -24.81 -1.36
N GLY A 470 -23.43 -25.37 -2.53
CA GLY A 470 -24.25 -25.29 -3.75
C GLY A 470 -23.99 -24.03 -4.58
N ILE A 471 -22.83 -23.39 -4.46
CA ILE A 471 -22.45 -22.19 -5.19
C ILE A 471 -21.31 -22.50 -6.14
N ASP A 472 -21.44 -22.11 -7.41
CA ASP A 472 -20.44 -22.28 -8.45
C ASP A 472 -19.62 -21.01 -8.64
N MET A 473 -18.50 -20.88 -7.90
CA MET A 473 -17.51 -19.82 -8.08
C MET A 473 -16.46 -20.27 -9.10
N ARG A 474 -16.38 -19.61 -10.24
CA ARG A 474 -15.39 -19.91 -11.28
C ARG A 474 -14.19 -19.00 -11.11
N LEU A 475 -12.98 -19.58 -11.07
CA LEU A 475 -11.73 -18.84 -10.96
C LEU A 475 -11.22 -18.38 -12.32
N GLN A 476 -10.90 -17.09 -12.46
CA GLN A 476 -10.33 -16.51 -13.67
C GLN A 476 -9.03 -15.77 -13.35
N LEU A 477 -7.89 -16.38 -13.70
CA LEU A 477 -6.59 -15.75 -13.61
C LEU A 477 -6.41 -14.76 -14.76
N LEU A 478 -6.04 -13.52 -14.44
CA LEU A 478 -5.73 -12.47 -15.40
C LEU A 478 -4.35 -11.87 -15.13
N GLU A 479 -3.77 -11.22 -16.14
CA GLU A 479 -2.60 -10.39 -15.95
C GLU A 479 -2.98 -9.18 -15.04
N PRO A 480 -2.09 -8.73 -14.11
CA PRO A 480 -2.43 -7.72 -13.12
C PRO A 480 -3.01 -6.42 -13.68
N GLY A 481 -2.40 -5.86 -14.72
CA GLY A 481 -2.88 -4.62 -15.36
C GLY A 481 -4.26 -4.78 -15.98
N THR A 482 -4.49 -5.88 -16.70
CA THR A 482 -5.80 -6.21 -17.30
C THR A 482 -6.87 -6.42 -16.25
N MET A 483 -6.53 -7.10 -15.14
CA MET A 483 -7.49 -7.29 -14.04
C MET A 483 -7.89 -5.95 -13.42
N PHE A 484 -6.90 -5.09 -13.14
CA PHE A 484 -7.12 -3.80 -12.52
C PHE A 484 -7.93 -2.87 -13.42
N GLU A 485 -7.64 -2.82 -14.72
CA GLU A 485 -8.41 -2.05 -15.70
C GLU A 485 -9.89 -2.49 -15.72
N ARG A 486 -10.15 -3.82 -15.77
CA ARG A 486 -11.51 -4.35 -15.66
C ARG A 486 -12.19 -4.00 -14.34
N ALA A 487 -11.43 -4.00 -13.23
CA ALA A 487 -11.96 -3.62 -11.92
C ALA A 487 -12.39 -2.14 -11.90
N LEU A 488 -11.57 -1.22 -12.42
CA LEU A 488 -11.90 0.20 -12.54
C LEU A 488 -13.14 0.45 -13.40
N GLU A 489 -13.34 -0.35 -14.44
CA GLU A 489 -14.53 -0.30 -15.30
C GLU A 489 -15.73 -1.06 -14.72
N ARG A 490 -15.58 -1.72 -13.56
CA ARG A 490 -16.55 -2.64 -12.95
C ARG A 490 -17.05 -3.74 -13.90
N LYS A 491 -16.17 -4.22 -14.79
CA LYS A 491 -16.40 -5.34 -15.70
C LYS A 491 -16.06 -6.69 -15.04
N PHE A 492 -16.66 -6.96 -13.91
CA PHE A 492 -16.48 -8.19 -13.13
C PHE A 492 -17.73 -8.48 -12.29
N GLU A 493 -17.86 -9.71 -11.83
CA GLU A 493 -18.84 -10.10 -10.79
C GLU A 493 -18.16 -10.05 -9.40
N MET A 494 -17.07 -10.80 -9.21
CA MET A 494 -16.25 -10.76 -8.00
C MET A 494 -14.78 -10.60 -8.40
N VAL A 495 -14.00 -9.85 -7.60
CA VAL A 495 -12.57 -9.66 -7.86
C VAL A 495 -11.76 -9.76 -6.56
N ASN A 496 -10.59 -10.37 -6.61
CA ASN A 496 -9.62 -10.31 -5.53
C ASN A 496 -8.77 -9.07 -5.67
N LEU A 497 -8.89 -8.16 -4.72
CA LEU A 497 -8.11 -6.92 -4.65
C LEU A 497 -7.53 -6.71 -3.26
N GLY A 498 -6.38 -6.04 -3.21
CA GLY A 498 -5.81 -5.42 -2.02
C GLY A 498 -5.69 -3.91 -2.25
N MET A 499 -6.14 -3.14 -1.28
CA MET A 499 -5.99 -1.69 -1.28
C MET A 499 -5.24 -1.28 -0.02
N THR A 500 -4.25 -0.41 -0.17
CA THR A 500 -3.50 0.12 0.97
C THR A 500 -4.34 1.12 1.75
N SER A 501 -4.07 1.24 3.04
CA SER A 501 -4.64 2.28 3.89
C SER A 501 -3.52 3.12 4.46
N GLY A 502 -3.74 4.43 4.55
CA GLY A 502 -2.92 5.31 5.37
C GLY A 502 -3.39 5.32 6.82
N LEU A 503 -2.61 5.94 7.70
CA LEU A 503 -2.98 6.15 9.11
C LEU A 503 -4.28 6.97 9.25
N TYR A 504 -4.59 7.77 8.24
CA TYR A 504 -5.80 8.56 8.13
C TYR A 504 -6.56 8.11 6.89
N PRO A 505 -7.56 7.22 7.02
CA PRO A 505 -8.35 6.74 5.88
C PRO A 505 -9.00 7.86 5.09
N GLU A 506 -9.23 7.60 3.81
CA GLU A 506 -9.95 8.50 2.90
C GLU A 506 -11.20 7.80 2.35
N PRO A 507 -12.25 7.63 3.20
CA PRO A 507 -13.42 6.82 2.85
C PRO A 507 -14.20 7.38 1.65
N ARG A 508 -14.13 8.68 1.36
CA ARG A 508 -14.85 9.34 0.27
C ARG A 508 -14.58 8.69 -1.07
N GLN A 509 -13.32 8.44 -1.41
CA GLN A 509 -12.93 7.88 -2.70
C GLN A 509 -13.46 6.45 -2.95
N TYR A 510 -13.87 5.75 -1.89
CA TYR A 510 -14.34 4.37 -1.95
C TYR A 510 -15.86 4.25 -1.77
N LEU A 511 -16.46 5.14 -0.97
CA LEU A 511 -17.82 4.99 -0.45
C LEU A 511 -18.69 6.23 -0.68
N GLY A 512 -18.17 7.29 -1.30
CA GLY A 512 -18.92 8.52 -1.59
C GLY A 512 -19.89 8.33 -2.74
N THR A 513 -21.12 8.82 -2.58
CA THR A 513 -22.17 8.70 -3.61
C THR A 513 -21.80 9.35 -4.94
N GLU A 514 -20.90 10.34 -4.94
CA GLU A 514 -20.41 11.00 -6.17
C GLU A 514 -19.63 10.05 -7.10
N PHE A 515 -19.09 8.94 -6.56
CA PHE A 515 -18.37 7.93 -7.35
C PHE A 515 -19.24 6.78 -7.81
N LYS A 516 -20.45 6.65 -7.22
CA LYS A 516 -21.44 5.67 -7.62
C LYS A 516 -21.85 5.90 -9.06
N LYS A 517 -22.03 4.81 -9.83
CA LYS A 517 -22.30 4.81 -11.28
C LYS A 517 -21.19 5.41 -12.16
N ALA A 518 -20.22 6.11 -11.62
CA ALA A 518 -19.03 6.53 -12.35
C ALA A 518 -18.06 5.36 -12.53
N LYS A 519 -17.29 5.34 -13.59
CA LYS A 519 -16.25 4.34 -13.87
C LYS A 519 -14.86 4.97 -13.71
N ASN A 520 -13.83 4.15 -13.69
CA ASN A 520 -12.43 4.60 -13.54
C ASN A 520 -12.17 5.36 -12.23
N ASN A 521 -12.73 4.83 -11.14
CA ASN A 521 -12.51 5.32 -9.77
C ASN A 521 -12.33 4.16 -8.80
N ASN A 522 -12.13 4.45 -7.52
CA ASN A 522 -11.86 3.45 -6.47
C ASN A 522 -13.14 2.88 -5.81
N ASP A 523 -14.33 3.29 -6.22
CA ASP A 523 -15.57 2.62 -5.84
C ASP A 523 -15.78 1.37 -6.72
N PHE A 524 -15.16 0.27 -6.33
CA PHE A 524 -15.27 -1.01 -7.05
C PHE A 524 -16.63 -1.68 -6.86
N TRP A 525 -17.40 -1.27 -5.85
CA TRP A 525 -18.64 -1.94 -5.44
C TRP A 525 -19.91 -1.31 -6.03
N ASP A 526 -19.84 -0.08 -6.49
CA ASP A 526 -21.02 0.76 -6.80
C ASP A 526 -21.84 1.04 -5.52
N PHE A 527 -21.13 1.24 -4.39
CA PHE A 527 -21.73 1.50 -3.09
C PHE A 527 -21.66 2.99 -2.73
N GLY A 528 -22.67 3.47 -2.03
CA GLY A 528 -22.73 4.84 -1.50
C GLY A 528 -24.16 5.16 -1.08
N THR A 529 -24.29 5.83 0.06
CA THR A 529 -25.59 6.26 0.61
C THR A 529 -25.49 7.66 1.20
N PRO A 530 -26.60 8.42 1.28
CA PRO A 530 -26.61 9.73 1.94
C PRO A 530 -26.18 9.68 3.41
N GLU A 531 -26.44 8.56 4.12
CA GLU A 531 -25.94 8.36 5.49
C GLU A 531 -24.41 8.31 5.52
N VAL A 532 -23.81 7.54 4.62
CA VAL A 532 -22.35 7.43 4.52
C VAL A 532 -21.71 8.76 4.12
N ASP A 533 -22.30 9.52 3.20
CA ASP A 533 -21.82 10.86 2.83
C ASP A 533 -21.83 11.83 4.02
N ALA A 534 -22.88 11.81 4.83
CA ALA A 534 -22.98 12.65 6.03
C ALA A 534 -21.91 12.27 7.08
N LEU A 535 -21.65 10.97 7.26
CA LEU A 535 -20.59 10.48 8.15
C LEU A 535 -19.19 10.83 7.64
N ILE A 536 -18.94 10.68 6.33
CA ILE A 536 -17.71 11.11 5.66
C ILE A 536 -17.48 12.61 5.88
N LYS A 537 -18.52 13.42 5.69
CA LYS A 537 -18.45 14.86 5.93
C LYS A 537 -18.08 15.16 7.40
N THR A 538 -18.68 14.47 8.36
CA THR A 538 -18.34 14.62 9.79
C THR A 538 -16.88 14.28 10.04
N TYR A 539 -16.37 13.19 9.45
CA TYR A 539 -14.96 12.81 9.57
C TYR A 539 -14.02 13.86 8.97
N GLU A 540 -14.35 14.41 7.82
CA GLU A 540 -13.48 15.35 7.10
C GLU A 540 -13.47 16.76 7.72
N GLU A 541 -14.57 17.21 8.30
CA GLU A 541 -14.77 18.60 8.72
C GLU A 541 -14.74 18.82 10.24
N SER A 542 -15.04 17.80 11.06
CA SER A 542 -15.10 17.97 12.50
C SER A 542 -13.72 18.15 13.12
N LEU A 543 -13.57 19.13 14.01
CA LEU A 543 -12.38 19.29 14.85
C LEU A 543 -12.41 18.39 16.09
N ASP A 544 -13.58 17.86 16.46
CA ASP A 544 -13.75 16.93 17.57
C ASP A 544 -13.27 15.52 17.18
N PRO A 545 -12.20 14.97 17.81
CA PRO A 545 -11.67 13.65 17.48
C PRO A 545 -12.66 12.52 17.76
N ASP A 546 -13.51 12.64 18.78
CA ASP A 546 -14.49 11.62 19.12
C ASP A 546 -15.62 11.58 18.09
N ALA A 547 -16.08 12.75 17.62
CA ALA A 547 -17.05 12.82 16.53
C ALA A 547 -16.51 12.15 15.24
N ARG A 548 -15.24 12.40 14.90
CA ARG A 548 -14.60 11.76 13.74
C ARG A 548 -14.51 10.24 13.91
N ARG A 549 -14.05 9.79 15.07
CA ARG A 549 -13.92 8.36 15.39
C ARG A 549 -15.26 7.65 15.31
N ASN A 550 -16.27 8.21 15.95
CA ASN A 550 -17.62 7.64 15.97
C ASN A 550 -18.21 7.59 14.55
N ALA A 551 -18.01 8.62 13.74
CA ALA A 551 -18.45 8.63 12.34
C ALA A 551 -17.80 7.48 11.55
N MET A 552 -16.49 7.30 11.70
CA MET A 552 -15.76 6.23 11.02
C MET A 552 -16.13 4.84 11.53
N TRP A 553 -16.34 4.65 12.83
CA TRP A 553 -16.83 3.38 13.37
C TRP A 553 -18.22 3.05 12.84
N ARG A 554 -19.07 4.04 12.64
CA ARG A 554 -20.40 3.83 12.04
C ARG A 554 -20.28 3.46 10.56
N ILE A 555 -19.37 4.09 9.79
CA ILE A 555 -19.09 3.70 8.40
C ILE A 555 -18.59 2.25 8.36
N ASP A 556 -17.65 1.88 9.22
CA ASP A 556 -17.08 0.53 9.30
C ASP A 556 -18.16 -0.53 9.61
N GLN A 557 -19.10 -0.20 10.52
CA GLN A 557 -20.26 -1.04 10.80
C GLN A 557 -21.18 -1.20 9.58
N ILE A 558 -21.45 -0.12 8.84
CA ILE A 558 -22.26 -0.17 7.62
C ILE A 558 -21.59 -1.06 6.57
N VAL A 559 -20.28 -0.89 6.35
CA VAL A 559 -19.53 -1.71 5.40
C VAL A 559 -19.57 -3.20 5.79
N HIS A 560 -19.37 -3.50 7.07
CA HIS A 560 -19.48 -4.86 7.60
C HIS A 560 -20.88 -5.45 7.37
N ASP A 561 -21.92 -4.71 7.73
CA ASP A 561 -23.31 -5.19 7.65
C ASP A 561 -23.80 -5.33 6.21
N GLU A 562 -23.33 -4.49 5.29
CA GLU A 562 -23.64 -4.58 3.87
C GLU A 562 -22.92 -5.73 3.17
N ALA A 563 -21.84 -6.25 3.76
CA ALA A 563 -21.17 -7.49 3.35
C ALA A 563 -20.75 -7.54 1.86
N PHE A 564 -20.43 -6.40 1.25
CA PHE A 564 -20.08 -6.34 -0.17
C PHE A 564 -18.63 -6.73 -0.49
N TYR A 565 -17.81 -7.03 0.53
CA TYR A 565 -16.52 -7.69 0.36
C TYR A 565 -16.29 -8.71 1.48
N ILE A 566 -15.55 -9.77 1.17
CA ILE A 566 -15.13 -10.77 2.15
C ILE A 566 -13.72 -10.42 2.61
N PRO A 567 -13.52 -9.93 3.85
CA PRO A 567 -12.21 -9.62 4.36
C PRO A 567 -11.32 -10.86 4.40
N PHE A 568 -10.07 -10.71 3.93
CA PHE A 568 -9.07 -11.76 3.99
C PHE A 568 -8.28 -11.70 5.31
N TRP A 569 -6.98 -11.65 5.21
CA TRP A 569 -6.03 -11.77 6.31
C TRP A 569 -4.82 -10.88 6.08
N THR A 570 -4.09 -10.63 7.14
CA THR A 570 -2.85 -9.87 7.12
C THR A 570 -1.78 -10.54 7.96
N SER A 571 -0.53 -10.15 7.74
CA SER A 571 0.60 -10.44 8.60
C SER A 571 1.13 -9.11 9.15
N PRO A 572 1.13 -8.88 10.48
CA PRO A 572 1.57 -7.61 11.07
C PRO A 572 3.09 -7.52 11.21
N TYR A 573 3.83 -8.32 10.46
CA TYR A 573 5.30 -8.35 10.46
C TYR A 573 5.86 -8.53 9.06
N MET A 574 7.08 -8.04 8.89
CA MET A 574 7.92 -8.31 7.73
C MET A 574 8.80 -9.53 8.02
N ARG A 575 8.82 -10.51 7.11
CA ARG A 575 9.78 -11.63 7.18
C ARG A 575 11.07 -11.19 6.51
N LEU A 576 12.07 -10.84 7.31
CA LEU A 576 13.39 -10.44 6.82
C LEU A 576 14.31 -11.64 6.75
N VAL A 577 15.06 -11.73 5.64
CA VAL A 577 16.16 -12.66 5.42
C VAL A 577 17.38 -11.84 5.07
N TYR A 578 18.48 -11.99 5.80
CA TYR A 578 19.65 -11.15 5.65
C TYR A 578 20.92 -11.85 6.09
N TRP A 579 22.04 -11.54 5.46
CA TRP A 579 23.35 -12.02 5.89
C TRP A 579 23.76 -11.34 7.20
N ASP A 580 24.44 -12.06 8.10
CA ASP A 580 24.76 -11.60 9.47
C ASP A 580 25.52 -10.28 9.54
N TYR A 581 26.16 -9.86 8.46
CA TYR A 581 26.82 -8.55 8.36
C TYR A 581 25.86 -7.37 8.11
N VAL A 582 24.62 -7.62 7.71
CA VAL A 582 23.58 -6.59 7.70
C VAL A 582 23.09 -6.40 9.11
N GLN A 583 23.23 -5.19 9.61
CA GLN A 583 22.92 -4.84 10.99
C GLN A 583 21.74 -3.87 11.06
N PHE A 584 21.02 -3.95 12.15
CA PHE A 584 19.84 -3.14 12.44
C PHE A 584 20.01 -2.44 13.79
N PRO A 585 19.25 -1.34 14.05
CA PRO A 585 19.04 -0.86 15.42
C PRO A 585 18.46 -1.96 16.30
N GLU A 586 18.44 -1.73 17.61
CA GLU A 586 17.86 -2.69 18.56
C GLU A 586 16.39 -3.01 18.27
N PHE A 587 15.64 -2.04 17.75
CA PHE A 587 14.23 -2.17 17.34
C PHE A 587 14.05 -2.73 15.90
N TYR A 588 15.11 -3.11 15.21
CA TYR A 588 15.13 -3.52 13.80
C TYR A 588 14.62 -2.43 12.84
N LEU A 589 13.32 -2.20 12.78
CA LEU A 589 12.67 -1.19 11.94
C LEU A 589 11.81 -0.27 12.81
N PRO A 590 11.65 1.00 12.46
CA PRO A 590 10.71 1.90 13.14
C PRO A 590 9.28 1.37 13.09
N ARG A 591 8.48 1.73 14.09
CA ARG A 591 7.09 1.27 14.25
C ARG A 591 6.23 1.45 12.99
N ARG A 592 6.32 2.62 12.37
CA ARG A 592 5.57 2.99 11.16
C ARG A 592 6.36 2.68 9.89
N THR A 593 6.82 1.46 9.73
CA THR A 593 7.49 0.99 8.51
C THR A 593 6.50 0.18 7.66
N GLN A 594 6.32 0.56 6.42
CA GLN A 594 5.54 -0.18 5.44
C GLN A 594 6.44 -1.01 4.53
N GLN A 595 7.62 -0.49 4.21
CA GLN A 595 8.59 -1.13 3.33
C GLN A 595 10.03 -0.80 3.76
N LEU A 596 10.98 -1.59 3.32
CA LEU A 596 12.39 -1.45 3.73
C LEU A 596 13.03 -0.11 3.31
N THR A 597 12.50 0.54 2.29
CA THR A 597 12.99 1.85 1.82
C THR A 597 12.55 3.03 2.69
N ASP A 598 11.54 2.87 3.55
CA ASP A 598 10.91 4.00 4.25
C ASP A 598 11.89 4.77 5.15
N TRP A 599 12.66 4.08 5.94
CA TRP A 599 13.52 4.75 6.94
C TRP A 599 14.96 4.28 6.91
N MET A 600 15.35 3.35 6.07
CA MET A 600 16.70 2.81 5.84
C MET A 600 17.69 2.97 7.01
N VAL A 601 17.29 2.45 8.19
CA VAL A 601 18.05 2.56 9.45
C VAL A 601 19.13 1.49 9.60
N TYR A 602 19.23 0.55 8.68
CA TYR A 602 20.16 -0.57 8.67
C TYR A 602 21.46 -0.23 7.95
N TRP A 603 22.53 -1.02 8.19
CA TRP A 603 23.85 -0.81 7.64
C TRP A 603 24.59 -2.13 7.41
N ILE A 604 25.71 -2.07 6.69
CA ILE A 604 26.66 -3.18 6.58
C ILE A 604 27.79 -2.97 7.56
N ASP A 605 28.07 -3.99 8.39
CA ASP A 605 29.24 -4.03 9.24
C ASP A 605 30.41 -4.70 8.50
N PRO A 606 31.48 -3.97 8.14
CA PRO A 606 32.60 -4.52 7.36
C PRO A 606 33.40 -5.57 8.13
N ALA A 607 33.49 -5.46 9.45
CA ALA A 607 34.22 -6.45 10.29
C ALA A 607 33.44 -7.76 10.33
N LYS A 608 32.14 -7.71 10.53
CA LYS A 608 31.27 -8.89 10.44
C LYS A 608 31.28 -9.51 9.05
N LYS A 609 31.30 -8.68 7.99
CA LYS A 609 31.40 -9.19 6.62
C LYS A 609 32.67 -9.97 6.39
N ALA A 610 33.83 -9.44 6.81
CA ALA A 610 35.12 -10.14 6.74
C ALA A 610 35.13 -11.43 7.58
N ALA A 611 34.59 -11.38 8.80
CA ALA A 611 34.50 -12.54 9.68
C ALA A 611 33.58 -13.64 9.07
N LEU A 612 32.51 -13.25 8.40
CA LEU A 612 31.59 -14.18 7.73
C LEU A 612 32.28 -14.89 6.55
N GLU A 613 33.04 -14.18 5.73
CA GLU A 613 33.81 -14.80 4.64
C GLU A 613 34.82 -15.82 5.16
N GLU A 614 35.51 -15.52 6.26
CA GLU A 614 36.40 -16.48 6.93
C GLU A 614 35.63 -17.67 7.50
N ALA A 615 34.46 -17.44 8.12
CA ALA A 615 33.62 -18.52 8.64
C ALA A 615 33.13 -19.44 7.53
N LYS A 616 32.76 -18.90 6.37
CA LYS A 616 32.39 -19.69 5.19
C LYS A 616 33.55 -20.55 4.69
N ARG A 617 34.77 -19.97 4.63
CA ARG A 617 35.98 -20.64 4.18
C ARG A 617 36.37 -21.78 5.13
N THR A 618 36.22 -21.60 6.43
CA THR A 618 36.58 -22.56 7.49
C THR A 618 35.41 -23.46 7.89
N ASN A 619 34.25 -23.27 7.35
CA ASN A 619 32.98 -23.93 7.73
C ASN A 619 32.63 -23.75 9.21
N ASN A 620 32.97 -22.59 9.78
CA ASN A 620 32.70 -22.28 11.18
C ASN A 620 31.26 -21.75 11.35
N ALA A 621 30.44 -22.46 12.12
CA ALA A 621 29.06 -22.08 12.36
C ALA A 621 28.92 -20.96 13.41
N TYR A 622 27.93 -20.09 13.22
CA TYR A 622 27.52 -19.07 14.17
C TYR A 622 26.32 -19.55 15.02
N PRO A 623 26.13 -18.98 16.22
CA PRO A 623 24.94 -19.25 17.01
C PRO A 623 23.65 -18.91 16.20
N ILE A 624 22.69 -19.82 16.25
CA ILE A 624 21.37 -19.61 15.60
C ILE A 624 20.47 -18.88 16.57
N ASP A 625 19.87 -17.77 16.12
CA ASP A 625 18.81 -17.12 16.87
C ASP A 625 17.51 -17.93 16.70
N SER A 626 17.04 -18.55 17.79
CA SER A 626 15.79 -19.32 17.80
C SER A 626 14.56 -18.42 17.97
N ASP A 627 14.74 -17.20 18.52
CA ASP A 627 13.67 -16.22 18.65
C ASP A 627 13.58 -15.37 17.37
N LEU A 628 12.71 -15.79 16.47
CA LEU A 628 12.51 -15.10 15.20
C LEU A 628 11.58 -13.87 15.33
N ASP A 629 10.82 -13.76 16.42
CA ASP A 629 9.81 -12.71 16.58
C ASP A 629 10.44 -11.46 17.22
N LYS A 630 10.49 -10.36 16.46
CA LYS A 630 11.02 -9.06 16.88
C LYS A 630 9.85 -8.09 17.03
N ASP A 631 9.16 -8.18 18.17
CA ASP A 631 7.99 -7.35 18.51
C ASP A 631 8.35 -6.26 19.52
N TYR A 632 9.05 -5.23 19.06
CA TYR A 632 9.53 -4.13 19.89
C TYR A 632 8.42 -3.23 20.43
N TYR A 633 7.32 -3.17 19.70
CA TYR A 633 6.23 -2.22 19.96
C TYR A 633 4.97 -2.88 20.51
N GLY A 634 5.02 -4.18 20.83
CA GLY A 634 3.87 -4.93 21.36
C GLY A 634 2.70 -5.07 20.37
N ILE A 635 3.01 -5.07 19.07
CA ILE A 635 2.03 -5.09 17.98
C ILE A 635 1.25 -6.41 17.97
N ARG A 636 1.95 -7.52 18.28
CA ARG A 636 1.38 -8.87 18.28
C ARG A 636 0.12 -8.98 19.16
N LYS A 637 0.10 -8.28 20.31
CA LYS A 637 -1.04 -8.32 21.25
C LYS A 637 -2.36 -7.86 20.64
N ARG A 638 -2.33 -7.03 19.57
CA ARG A 638 -3.55 -6.56 18.90
C ARG A 638 -4.19 -7.63 18.02
N PHE A 639 -3.47 -8.69 17.72
CA PHE A 639 -3.89 -9.77 16.82
C PHE A 639 -4.12 -11.09 17.58
N GLN A 640 -3.90 -11.12 18.86
CA GLN A 640 -4.24 -12.21 19.78
C GLN A 640 -5.61 -12.00 20.41
#